data_367e16539c0f9f2999bf60427d5a2ae3
#
_entry.id   367e16539c0f9f2999bf60427d5a2ae3
#
_cell.length_a   1.000
_cell.length_b   1.000
_cell.length_c   1.000
_cell.angle_alpha   90.00
_cell.angle_beta   90.00
_cell.angle_gamma   90.00
#
_symmetry.space_group_name_H-M   'P 1'
#
loop_
_entity.id
_entity.type
_entity.pdbx_description
1 polymer ?
#
loop_
_entity_poly.entity_id
_entity_poly.type
_entity_poly.pdbx_seq_one_letter_code
_entity_poly.pdbx_strand_id
1 'polypeptide(L)'
;MKRSILLLAILLPVYLFAQQTRTGALTGRIVNDNNNSVPFASITIKGTSAGAVSDSTGYFSLITNQKLPFTVVVSSVGFSPLNFVVRNDEVNNVVLQLQSLFQNDTVVITSRRRREVLQDVPIPITVIGGKLVEDAGAFNVNRVKELIPSVQLYTSNPRNTGVNIRGLGSPFGLTNDGLDPGVGIYVDGVYYARPAAATFDFIDIDQIEVLRGPQGTLYGKNTTAGAISISTRKPGFKPGGTFEVSYGNYGYVQAKASITGAISKKLAARFSFSGSQRDGLVDNVRTLKKINDINNLGFRGQLLYKASDKTTIILSGDNSHQRPDGYAQVVAGVVKTKRAGYRQFDSIIAALNYQLPSLNAFDRKIDHDVPWNSGNNLGGVSLNIDSKIGAGTLTATTAWRYWNWDPSNDRDFTGLQALAKSQNPARHKNWSQEVRYAGEFSSRLSGVVGLFFIDQEVKINGTEESGRDQWRFSQSTTSDKWKTPGLLGGYGISTKASIKSQSAAAFANVDWEIINRLHVLPGIRFNYDKKVVSYNRKTYGGLETTDPALLAIKKLVYSDQAYDADADETNLTYQLTLAYKANKRINAFATYSTSYKPVGVNVAGLPTLANGNADTSLSVIKPEYVKSVQVGIKTTPIDNFILNFTFHNTDITDYQTNVQSPQLGVNRGYIANAEKVNVKGFEVDANVKASQYFTFYGAAAYTDAKYVKFTNAPLPLEETGATKDGAQAAFKDISGGRLPGISKLAGSLGGEFTTPTAFLGKAGKFFTALEGFYRSSFSSSPSPSAYLNIEGYTIVNGRIGFRAANGLSAFIWGRNLLNKDYFEQLLPAGGNAGHYAAVLGDQRTYGVTLRYSF
;
A
#
# COMPACT_ATOMS: atom_id res chain seq x y z
N MET A 1 43.58 -16.53 7.54
CA MET A 1 43.86 -17.98 7.75
C MET A 1 43.22 -18.74 6.63
N LYS A 2 44.03 -19.42 5.85
CA LYS A 2 43.69 -20.23 4.70
C LYS A 2 42.91 -21.49 5.13
N ARG A 3 41.82 -21.88 4.45
CA ARG A 3 41.43 -23.27 4.36
C ARG A 3 40.91 -23.61 2.95
N SER A 4 41.56 -24.61 2.41
CA SER A 4 41.43 -25.21 1.11
C SER A 4 40.16 -26.03 0.96
N ILE A 5 39.54 -25.99 -0.24
CA ILE A 5 38.48 -26.90 -0.67
C ILE A 5 39.12 -28.06 -1.44
N LEU A 6 38.80 -29.27 -0.97
CA LEU A 6 39.24 -30.52 -1.55
C LEU A 6 38.28 -30.96 -2.67
N LEU A 7 38.75 -31.09 -3.88
CA LEU A 7 38.06 -31.73 -5.03
C LEU A 7 38.23 -33.25 -4.89
N LEU A 8 37.12 -33.99 -4.85
CA LEU A 8 37.13 -35.45 -4.96
C LEU A 8 36.50 -35.84 -6.29
N ALA A 9 37.33 -36.27 -7.25
CA ALA A 9 36.92 -36.89 -8.49
C ALA A 9 36.80 -38.42 -8.27
N ILE A 10 35.63 -39.00 -8.54
CA ILE A 10 35.44 -40.45 -8.60
C ILE A 10 35.24 -40.86 -10.07
N LEU A 11 36.19 -41.58 -10.59
CA LEU A 11 36.15 -42.30 -11.86
C LEU A 11 35.43 -43.66 -11.64
N LEU A 12 34.36 -43.89 -12.39
CA LEU A 12 33.77 -45.24 -12.57
C LEU A 12 33.74 -45.62 -14.06
N PRO A 13 34.00 -46.87 -14.42
CA PRO A 13 34.14 -47.31 -15.80
C PRO A 13 32.80 -47.43 -16.53
N VAL A 14 32.77 -46.97 -17.77
CA VAL A 14 31.64 -47.07 -18.70
C VAL A 14 31.63 -48.48 -19.34
N TYR A 15 30.61 -49.24 -19.06
CA TYR A 15 30.24 -50.41 -19.86
C TYR A 15 29.35 -49.95 -21.01
N LEU A 16 29.85 -50.04 -22.23
CA LEU A 16 29.12 -49.85 -23.47
C LEU A 16 28.21 -51.06 -23.76
N PHE A 17 26.91 -50.91 -23.51
CA PHE A 17 25.90 -51.73 -24.14
C PHE A 17 25.32 -50.95 -25.33
N ALA A 18 25.64 -51.38 -26.56
CA ALA A 18 24.96 -50.90 -27.76
C ALA A 18 23.53 -51.43 -27.79
N GLN A 19 22.56 -50.64 -27.32
CA GLN A 19 21.15 -50.91 -27.58
C GLN A 19 20.74 -50.14 -28.85
N GLN A 20 20.12 -50.85 -29.80
CA GLN A 20 19.41 -50.21 -30.91
C GLN A 20 18.35 -49.23 -30.38
N THR A 21 18.59 -47.96 -30.60
CA THR A 21 17.64 -46.90 -30.23
C THR A 21 16.61 -46.77 -31.34
N ARG A 22 15.36 -47.13 -31.08
CA ARG A 22 14.24 -46.75 -31.95
C ARG A 22 14.05 -45.23 -31.85
N THR A 23 14.05 -44.54 -33.01
CA THR A 23 13.77 -43.12 -33.12
C THR A 23 12.27 -42.90 -33.09
N GLY A 24 11.77 -42.18 -32.06
CA GLY A 24 10.40 -41.70 -32.02
C GLY A 24 10.28 -40.35 -32.74
N ALA A 25 9.22 -40.18 -33.54
CA ALA A 25 8.90 -38.90 -34.16
C ALA A 25 7.55 -38.36 -33.67
N LEU A 26 7.53 -37.14 -33.20
CA LEU A 26 6.32 -36.40 -32.83
C LEU A 26 6.22 -35.15 -33.70
N THR A 27 5.18 -35.12 -34.57
CA THR A 27 4.92 -33.96 -35.42
C THR A 27 3.53 -33.40 -35.13
N GLY A 28 3.34 -32.11 -35.25
CA GLY A 28 2.05 -31.53 -35.02
C GLY A 28 2.06 -30.01 -35.09
N ARG A 29 0.95 -29.45 -34.62
CA ARG A 29 0.73 -28.01 -34.61
C ARG A 29 0.34 -27.53 -33.21
N ILE A 30 0.91 -26.41 -32.81
CA ILE A 30 0.57 -25.74 -31.54
C ILE A 30 -0.38 -24.61 -31.85
N VAL A 31 -1.54 -24.61 -31.16
CA VAL A 31 -2.58 -23.61 -31.30
C VAL A 31 -2.96 -23.04 -29.90
N ASN A 32 -3.56 -21.86 -29.87
CA ASN A 32 -4.17 -21.30 -28.67
C ASN A 32 -5.63 -21.71 -28.49
N ASP A 33 -6.28 -21.20 -27.45
CA ASP A 33 -7.70 -21.46 -27.12
C ASP A 33 -8.67 -21.08 -28.26
N ASN A 34 -8.26 -20.17 -29.15
CA ASN A 34 -9.05 -19.74 -30.31
C ASN A 34 -8.63 -20.46 -31.62
N ASN A 35 -7.91 -21.59 -31.55
CA ASN A 35 -7.36 -22.34 -32.69
C ASN A 35 -6.39 -21.55 -33.58
N ASN A 36 -5.87 -20.41 -33.12
CA ASN A 36 -4.84 -19.68 -33.83
C ASN A 36 -3.46 -20.32 -33.56
N SER A 37 -2.60 -20.33 -34.55
CA SER A 37 -1.25 -20.85 -34.43
C SER A 37 -0.44 -20.14 -33.34
N VAL A 38 0.30 -20.93 -32.55
CA VAL A 38 1.25 -20.40 -31.56
C VAL A 38 2.66 -20.60 -32.12
N PRO A 39 3.25 -19.56 -32.71
CA PRO A 39 4.60 -19.66 -33.28
C PRO A 39 5.67 -19.67 -32.17
N PHE A 40 6.78 -20.29 -32.44
CA PHE A 40 7.97 -20.32 -31.59
C PHE A 40 7.73 -20.85 -30.16
N ALA A 41 6.74 -21.73 -30.00
CA ALA A 41 6.55 -22.46 -28.77
C ALA A 41 7.68 -23.48 -28.57
N SER A 42 8.17 -23.61 -27.36
CA SER A 42 9.20 -24.60 -26.99
C SER A 42 8.54 -25.94 -26.69
N ILE A 43 9.00 -26.99 -27.30
CA ILE A 43 8.58 -28.37 -27.07
C ILE A 43 9.79 -29.11 -26.50
N THR A 44 9.83 -29.37 -25.20
CA THR A 44 10.97 -30.02 -24.53
C THR A 44 10.59 -31.36 -23.95
N ILE A 45 11.45 -32.33 -24.04
CA ILE A 45 11.25 -33.63 -23.39
C ILE A 45 11.55 -33.45 -21.91
N LYS A 46 10.55 -33.77 -21.08
CA LYS A 46 10.61 -33.58 -19.62
C LYS A 46 11.82 -34.31 -19.01
N GLY A 47 12.63 -33.53 -18.28
CA GLY A 47 13.83 -34.05 -17.62
C GLY A 47 15.09 -34.15 -18.54
N THR A 48 15.04 -33.60 -19.76
CA THR A 48 16.18 -33.55 -20.66
C THR A 48 16.36 -32.14 -21.26
N SER A 49 17.47 -31.89 -21.93
CA SER A 49 17.69 -30.68 -22.74
C SER A 49 17.26 -30.84 -24.21
N ALA A 50 16.72 -31.99 -24.60
CA ALA A 50 16.28 -32.24 -25.96
C ALA A 50 14.88 -31.67 -26.21
N GLY A 51 14.69 -31.02 -27.35
CA GLY A 51 13.45 -30.41 -27.73
C GLY A 51 13.42 -29.88 -29.15
N ALA A 52 12.26 -29.30 -29.52
CA ALA A 52 12.04 -28.60 -30.78
C ALA A 52 11.36 -27.27 -30.51
N VAL A 53 11.29 -26.40 -31.50
CA VAL A 53 10.54 -25.12 -31.46
C VAL A 53 9.58 -25.10 -32.63
N SER A 54 8.33 -24.65 -32.39
CA SER A 54 7.39 -24.51 -33.50
C SER A 54 7.77 -23.35 -34.42
N ASP A 55 7.50 -23.51 -35.69
CA ASP A 55 7.74 -22.50 -36.74
C ASP A 55 6.71 -21.34 -36.67
N SER A 56 6.76 -20.42 -37.65
CA SER A 56 5.84 -19.28 -37.75
C SER A 56 4.38 -19.67 -37.95
N THR A 57 4.11 -20.91 -38.38
CA THR A 57 2.74 -21.45 -38.57
C THR A 57 2.27 -22.31 -37.39
N GLY A 58 3.11 -22.39 -36.33
CA GLY A 58 2.85 -23.23 -35.17
C GLY A 58 3.17 -24.70 -35.36
N TYR A 59 3.69 -25.10 -36.53
CA TYR A 59 4.08 -26.50 -36.82
C TYR A 59 5.41 -26.84 -36.14
N PHE A 60 5.52 -28.07 -35.64
CA PHE A 60 6.74 -28.58 -35.02
C PHE A 60 7.02 -30.02 -35.43
N SER A 61 8.30 -30.39 -35.39
CA SER A 61 8.79 -31.75 -35.58
C SER A 61 9.84 -32.03 -34.52
N LEU A 62 9.61 -33.03 -33.69
CA LEU A 62 10.50 -33.48 -32.63
C LEU A 62 10.91 -34.92 -32.93
N ILE A 63 12.19 -35.16 -33.24
CA ILE A 63 12.78 -36.49 -33.44
C ILE A 63 13.63 -36.79 -32.21
N THR A 64 13.43 -37.94 -31.57
CA THR A 64 14.12 -38.29 -30.35
C THR A 64 14.39 -39.80 -30.23
N ASN A 65 15.45 -40.17 -29.53
CA ASN A 65 15.77 -41.53 -29.14
C ASN A 65 15.26 -41.86 -27.71
N GLN A 66 14.38 -41.06 -27.14
CA GLN A 66 13.86 -41.27 -25.82
C GLN A 66 12.95 -42.50 -25.76
N LYS A 67 13.13 -43.34 -24.73
CA LYS A 67 12.27 -44.49 -24.50
C LYS A 67 10.82 -44.08 -24.19
N LEU A 68 9.88 -44.81 -24.78
CA LEU A 68 8.44 -44.66 -24.54
C LEU A 68 8.02 -45.32 -23.22
N PRO A 69 7.02 -44.76 -22.52
CA PRO A 69 6.37 -43.46 -22.78
C PRO A 69 7.22 -42.31 -22.25
N PHE A 70 7.29 -41.19 -22.98
CA PHE A 70 7.92 -39.97 -22.47
C PHE A 70 6.93 -38.78 -22.51
N THR A 71 7.20 -37.77 -21.72
CA THR A 71 6.37 -36.57 -21.68
C THR A 71 7.08 -35.41 -22.34
N VAL A 72 6.43 -34.72 -23.26
CA VAL A 72 6.85 -33.43 -23.75
C VAL A 72 6.14 -32.31 -22.97
N VAL A 73 6.90 -31.29 -22.66
CA VAL A 73 6.39 -30.04 -22.08
C VAL A 73 6.37 -29.02 -23.19
N VAL A 74 5.17 -28.57 -23.56
CA VAL A 74 5.00 -27.49 -24.52
C VAL A 74 4.79 -26.23 -23.78
N SER A 75 5.63 -25.24 -24.01
CA SER A 75 5.57 -23.93 -23.35
C SER A 75 5.76 -22.81 -24.36
N SER A 76 5.00 -21.75 -24.15
CA SER A 76 5.15 -20.49 -24.85
C SER A 76 4.84 -19.35 -23.89
N VAL A 77 5.51 -18.22 -24.05
CA VAL A 77 5.24 -17.06 -23.19
C VAL A 77 3.81 -16.57 -23.43
N GLY A 78 3.07 -16.41 -22.36
CA GLY A 78 1.67 -16.06 -22.43
C GLY A 78 0.72 -17.26 -22.40
N PHE A 79 1.26 -18.47 -22.23
CA PHE A 79 0.47 -19.71 -22.17
C PHE A 79 0.85 -20.57 -20.97
N SER A 80 -0.14 -21.30 -20.45
CA SER A 80 0.11 -22.36 -19.46
C SER A 80 0.90 -23.50 -20.10
N PRO A 81 1.94 -24.02 -19.48
CA PRO A 81 2.67 -25.19 -20.00
C PRO A 81 1.73 -26.40 -20.12
N LEU A 82 1.77 -27.04 -21.28
CA LEU A 82 1.02 -28.26 -21.55
C LEU A 82 1.95 -29.46 -21.45
N ASN A 83 1.58 -30.48 -20.69
CA ASN A 83 2.27 -31.79 -20.68
C ASN A 83 1.51 -32.75 -21.56
N PHE A 84 2.18 -33.28 -22.56
CA PHE A 84 1.66 -34.29 -23.48
C PHE A 84 2.48 -35.58 -23.38
N VAL A 85 1.82 -36.72 -23.17
CA VAL A 85 2.50 -38.00 -23.03
C VAL A 85 2.49 -38.73 -24.37
N VAL A 86 3.69 -38.96 -24.90
CA VAL A 86 3.92 -39.73 -26.14
C VAL A 86 4.04 -41.21 -25.74
N ARG A 87 3.19 -42.05 -26.37
CA ARG A 87 3.07 -43.49 -26.06
C ARG A 87 3.43 -44.41 -27.22
N ASN A 88 3.44 -43.87 -28.42
CA ASN A 88 3.72 -44.61 -29.64
C ASN A 88 4.98 -44.05 -30.32
N ASP A 89 5.66 -44.86 -31.12
CA ASP A 89 6.91 -44.53 -31.83
C ASP A 89 6.74 -43.39 -32.84
N GLU A 90 5.55 -43.29 -33.46
CA GLU A 90 5.16 -42.22 -34.36
C GLU A 90 3.83 -41.61 -33.95
N VAL A 91 3.87 -40.31 -33.65
CA VAL A 91 2.63 -39.50 -33.39
C VAL A 91 2.66 -38.34 -34.38
N ASN A 92 1.85 -38.43 -35.42
CA ASN A 92 1.84 -37.45 -36.50
C ASN A 92 0.61 -36.56 -36.44
N ASN A 93 0.81 -35.27 -36.84
CA ASN A 93 -0.27 -34.28 -36.98
C ASN A 93 -1.10 -34.04 -35.68
N VAL A 94 -0.47 -34.15 -34.51
CA VAL A 94 -1.14 -33.84 -33.26
C VAL A 94 -1.38 -32.34 -33.13
N VAL A 95 -2.59 -31.97 -32.70
CA VAL A 95 -2.89 -30.58 -32.34
C VAL A 95 -2.75 -30.41 -30.84
N LEU A 96 -1.76 -29.65 -30.43
CA LEU A 96 -1.51 -29.33 -29.00
C LEU A 96 -2.03 -27.93 -28.69
N GLN A 97 -3.10 -27.87 -27.91
CA GLN A 97 -3.74 -26.61 -27.56
C GLN A 97 -3.18 -26.05 -26.24
N LEU A 98 -2.52 -24.90 -26.34
CA LEU A 98 -2.03 -24.16 -25.18
C LEU A 98 -3.12 -23.22 -24.64
N GLN A 99 -3.35 -23.27 -23.36
CA GLN A 99 -4.22 -22.31 -22.69
C GLN A 99 -3.49 -20.98 -22.50
N SER A 100 -4.07 -19.90 -23.02
CA SER A 100 -3.51 -18.56 -22.87
C SER A 100 -3.51 -18.13 -21.39
N LEU A 101 -2.35 -17.76 -20.88
CA LEU A 101 -2.24 -17.11 -19.56
C LEU A 101 -2.78 -15.68 -19.58
N PHE A 102 -2.98 -15.11 -20.75
CA PHE A 102 -3.42 -13.75 -21.00
C PHE A 102 -4.67 -13.73 -21.89
N GLN A 103 -5.70 -14.45 -21.49
CA GLN A 103 -7.04 -14.04 -21.89
C GLN A 103 -7.38 -12.80 -21.06
N ASN A 104 -7.43 -11.62 -21.67
CA ASN A 104 -7.95 -10.41 -21.04
C ASN A 104 -9.38 -10.61 -20.49
N ASP A 105 -10.07 -11.62 -20.93
CA ASP A 105 -11.44 -11.95 -20.54
C ASP A 105 -11.56 -12.79 -19.27
N THR A 106 -10.45 -13.30 -18.70
CA THR A 106 -10.48 -14.26 -17.59
C THR A 106 -9.68 -13.84 -16.36
N VAL A 107 -9.44 -12.53 -16.17
CA VAL A 107 -8.90 -12.06 -14.88
C VAL A 107 -9.95 -12.34 -13.81
N VAL A 108 -9.64 -13.29 -12.93
CA VAL A 108 -10.52 -13.70 -11.84
C VAL A 108 -10.21 -12.86 -10.63
N ILE A 109 -11.22 -12.22 -10.07
CA ILE A 109 -11.16 -11.48 -8.83
C ILE A 109 -11.75 -12.29 -7.68
N THR A 110 -11.32 -11.96 -6.47
CA THR A 110 -11.80 -12.58 -5.23
C THR A 110 -12.31 -11.55 -4.21
N SER A 111 -12.13 -10.27 -4.50
CA SER A 111 -12.47 -9.18 -3.61
C SER A 111 -13.96 -9.04 -3.30
N ARG A 112 -14.87 -9.55 -4.14
CA ARG A 112 -16.30 -9.63 -3.81
C ARG A 112 -16.66 -10.85 -2.94
N ARG A 113 -15.67 -11.46 -2.28
CA ARG A 113 -15.83 -12.64 -1.41
C ARG A 113 -16.24 -13.90 -2.17
N ARG A 114 -16.20 -13.88 -3.50
CA ARG A 114 -16.42 -15.01 -4.43
C ARG A 114 -15.52 -14.86 -5.65
N ARG A 115 -15.30 -15.94 -6.39
CA ARG A 115 -14.51 -15.90 -7.63
C ARG A 115 -15.37 -15.43 -8.79
N GLU A 116 -14.99 -14.35 -9.44
CA GLU A 116 -15.74 -13.74 -10.54
C GLU A 116 -14.78 -13.25 -11.64
N VAL A 117 -15.26 -13.19 -12.87
CA VAL A 117 -14.53 -12.59 -13.99
C VAL A 117 -14.58 -11.07 -13.86
N LEU A 118 -13.41 -10.39 -13.95
CA LEU A 118 -13.29 -8.95 -13.75
C LEU A 118 -14.27 -8.13 -14.58
N GLN A 119 -14.46 -8.46 -15.88
CA GLN A 119 -15.33 -7.71 -16.77
C GLN A 119 -16.83 -7.91 -16.49
N ASP A 120 -17.19 -9.01 -15.83
CA ASP A 120 -18.56 -9.28 -15.43
C ASP A 120 -18.98 -8.55 -14.16
N VAL A 121 -18.03 -8.09 -13.38
CA VAL A 121 -18.28 -7.46 -12.07
C VAL A 121 -18.63 -5.99 -12.24
N PRO A 122 -19.83 -5.54 -11.83
CA PRO A 122 -20.33 -4.20 -12.08
C PRO A 122 -19.88 -3.20 -11.00
N ILE A 123 -18.59 -3.13 -10.73
CA ILE A 123 -17.95 -2.13 -9.87
C ILE A 123 -16.57 -1.75 -10.44
N PRO A 124 -16.05 -0.55 -10.14
CA PRO A 124 -14.70 -0.15 -10.56
C PRO A 124 -13.63 -0.93 -9.78
N ILE A 125 -12.96 -1.85 -10.44
CA ILE A 125 -11.83 -2.62 -9.89
C ILE A 125 -10.68 -2.57 -10.87
N THR A 126 -9.49 -2.30 -10.37
CA THR A 126 -8.23 -2.50 -11.10
C THR A 126 -7.50 -3.69 -10.51
N VAL A 127 -7.03 -4.58 -11.37
CA VAL A 127 -6.25 -5.77 -10.97
C VAL A 127 -4.85 -5.68 -11.55
N ILE A 128 -3.85 -5.87 -10.69
CA ILE A 128 -2.45 -5.97 -11.08
C ILE A 128 -1.97 -7.37 -10.69
N GLY A 129 -1.60 -8.16 -11.68
CA GLY A 129 -1.01 -9.48 -11.44
C GLY A 129 0.38 -9.38 -10.80
N GLY A 130 0.72 -10.37 -9.97
CA GLY A 130 1.99 -10.39 -9.23
C GLY A 130 3.22 -10.27 -10.13
N LYS A 131 3.17 -10.81 -11.34
CA LYS A 131 4.25 -10.66 -12.32
C LYS A 131 4.50 -9.19 -12.69
N LEU A 132 3.44 -8.39 -12.96
CA LEU A 132 3.60 -6.97 -13.27
C LEU A 132 4.11 -6.20 -12.03
N VAL A 133 3.63 -6.54 -10.82
CA VAL A 133 4.12 -5.97 -9.56
C VAL A 133 5.63 -6.20 -9.39
N GLU A 134 6.09 -7.44 -9.64
CA GLU A 134 7.50 -7.83 -9.55
C GLU A 134 8.34 -7.16 -10.64
N ASP A 135 7.89 -7.20 -11.88
CA ASP A 135 8.62 -6.68 -13.03
C ASP A 135 8.72 -5.15 -13.01
N ALA A 136 7.67 -4.43 -12.59
CA ALA A 136 7.68 -2.97 -12.38
C ALA A 136 8.47 -2.54 -11.13
N GLY A 137 8.93 -3.49 -10.30
CA GLY A 137 9.60 -3.20 -9.04
C GLY A 137 8.69 -2.48 -8.02
N ALA A 138 7.38 -2.73 -8.10
CA ALA A 138 6.41 -2.21 -7.14
C ALA A 138 6.43 -3.06 -5.87
N PHE A 139 7.40 -2.83 -4.99
CA PHE A 139 7.66 -3.70 -3.84
C PHE A 139 6.72 -3.47 -2.64
N ASN A 140 5.95 -2.39 -2.60
CA ASN A 140 4.92 -2.14 -1.58
C ASN A 140 3.78 -1.27 -2.13
N VAL A 141 2.76 -1.01 -1.32
CA VAL A 141 1.57 -0.22 -1.74
C VAL A 141 1.95 1.18 -2.22
N ASN A 142 3.02 1.81 -1.69
CA ASN A 142 3.45 3.12 -2.14
C ASN A 142 3.88 3.12 -3.61
N ARG A 143 4.44 2.02 -4.11
CA ARG A 143 4.83 1.89 -5.52
C ARG A 143 3.65 1.52 -6.44
N VAL A 144 2.58 0.95 -5.87
CA VAL A 144 1.35 0.67 -6.63
C VAL A 144 0.71 1.94 -7.19
N LYS A 145 0.90 3.12 -6.55
CA LYS A 145 0.41 4.42 -7.05
C LYS A 145 0.93 4.75 -8.46
N GLU A 146 2.11 4.27 -8.84
CA GLU A 146 2.70 4.48 -10.16
C GLU A 146 1.98 3.69 -11.26
N LEU A 147 1.28 2.61 -10.89
CA LEU A 147 0.49 1.77 -11.79
C LEU A 147 -1.00 2.10 -11.75
N ILE A 148 -1.52 2.60 -10.63
CA ILE A 148 -2.93 2.94 -10.42
C ILE A 148 -3.03 4.41 -9.98
N PRO A 149 -3.25 5.36 -10.90
CA PRO A 149 -3.22 6.80 -10.62
C PRO A 149 -4.27 7.29 -9.61
N SER A 150 -5.39 6.57 -9.46
CA SER A 150 -6.44 6.89 -8.48
C SER A 150 -6.04 6.53 -7.04
N VAL A 151 -4.97 5.73 -6.85
CA VAL A 151 -4.38 5.41 -5.54
C VAL A 151 -3.27 6.40 -5.25
N GLN A 152 -3.28 6.94 -4.05
CA GLN A 152 -2.25 7.85 -3.57
C GLN A 152 -1.84 7.41 -2.17
N LEU A 153 -0.55 7.49 -1.88
CA LEU A 153 -0.01 7.19 -0.57
C LEU A 153 0.95 8.30 -0.17
N TYR A 154 0.76 8.80 1.02
CA TYR A 154 1.64 9.76 1.68
C TYR A 154 2.17 9.16 2.96
N THR A 155 3.46 9.20 3.17
CA THR A 155 4.06 8.70 4.39
C THR A 155 5.20 9.60 4.84
N SER A 156 5.02 10.20 6.01
CA SER A 156 6.13 10.86 6.72
C SER A 156 6.83 9.90 7.68
N ASN A 157 6.19 8.78 7.98
CA ASN A 157 6.72 7.59 8.66
C ASN A 157 5.61 6.49 8.64
N PRO A 158 5.89 5.22 8.93
CA PRO A 158 4.92 4.13 8.90
C PRO A 158 3.63 4.36 9.68
N ARG A 159 3.70 4.96 10.87
CA ARG A 159 2.51 5.30 11.67
C ARG A 159 1.65 6.36 10.96
N ASN A 160 2.30 7.37 10.39
CA ASN A 160 1.64 8.49 9.71
C ASN A 160 1.49 8.23 8.22
N THR A 161 1.10 7.02 7.85
CA THR A 161 0.82 6.65 6.46
C THR A 161 -0.64 6.91 6.14
N GLY A 162 -0.88 7.64 5.06
CA GLY A 162 -2.21 7.89 4.51
C GLY A 162 -2.36 7.20 3.17
N VAL A 163 -3.29 6.24 3.08
CA VAL A 163 -3.70 5.63 1.82
C VAL A 163 -5.00 6.26 1.38
N ASN A 164 -5.03 6.72 0.12
CA ASN A 164 -6.18 7.39 -0.47
C ASN A 164 -6.56 6.74 -1.79
N ILE A 165 -7.85 6.63 -2.05
CA ILE A 165 -8.41 6.25 -3.35
C ILE A 165 -9.34 7.38 -3.77
N ARG A 166 -9.16 7.93 -4.98
CA ARG A 166 -9.94 9.09 -5.48
C ARG A 166 -9.84 10.32 -4.56
N GLY A 167 -8.73 10.44 -3.83
CA GLY A 167 -8.55 11.52 -2.86
C GLY A 167 -9.29 11.39 -1.55
N LEU A 168 -9.97 10.28 -1.32
CA LEU A 168 -10.61 9.95 -0.06
C LEU A 168 -9.80 8.92 0.71
N GLY A 169 -9.89 8.95 2.04
CA GLY A 169 -9.16 8.05 2.93
C GLY A 169 -8.60 8.79 4.13
N SER A 170 -7.29 8.98 4.16
CA SER A 170 -6.58 9.74 5.20
C SER A 170 -5.48 10.56 4.54
N PRO A 171 -5.73 11.81 4.12
CA PRO A 171 -4.88 12.55 3.18
C PRO A 171 -3.41 12.62 3.59
N PHE A 172 -3.08 12.83 4.85
CA PHE A 172 -1.71 12.92 5.33
C PHE A 172 -1.40 12.00 6.50
N GLY A 173 -2.06 10.84 6.52
CA GLY A 173 -1.84 9.82 7.52
C GLY A 173 -2.61 10.03 8.82
N LEU A 174 -2.52 9.00 9.64
CA LEU A 174 -3.14 8.98 10.96
C LEU A 174 -2.12 9.48 11.98
N THR A 175 -1.96 10.79 12.10
CA THR A 175 -1.10 11.39 13.14
C THR A 175 -1.61 11.10 14.55
N ASN A 176 -2.83 10.59 14.66
CA ASN A 176 -3.49 10.19 15.89
C ASN A 176 -4.01 8.75 15.76
N ASP A 177 -3.55 7.85 16.63
CA ASP A 177 -3.93 6.43 16.62
C ASP A 177 -5.41 6.16 16.94
N GLY A 178 -6.14 7.16 17.39
CA GLY A 178 -7.59 7.09 17.62
C GLY A 178 -8.44 7.20 16.36
N LEU A 179 -7.84 7.55 15.21
CA LEU A 179 -8.49 7.50 13.90
C LEU A 179 -8.37 6.13 13.26
N ASP A 180 -9.39 5.80 12.49
CA ASP A 180 -9.38 4.66 11.57
C ASP A 180 -9.08 5.10 10.13
N PRO A 181 -8.47 4.24 9.30
CA PRO A 181 -8.22 4.54 7.88
C PRO A 181 -9.54 4.59 7.09
N GLY A 182 -9.54 5.30 5.95
CA GLY A 182 -10.67 5.28 5.01
C GLY A 182 -10.51 4.32 3.85
N VAL A 183 -9.33 3.67 3.73
CA VAL A 183 -9.05 2.58 2.78
C VAL A 183 -8.73 1.32 3.56
N GLY A 184 -9.50 0.25 3.31
CA GLY A 184 -9.24 -1.06 3.92
C GLY A 184 -8.09 -1.79 3.21
N ILE A 185 -7.13 -2.33 3.97
CA ILE A 185 -6.07 -3.20 3.44
C ILE A 185 -6.33 -4.62 3.90
N TYR A 186 -6.36 -5.55 2.95
CA TYR A 186 -6.61 -6.97 3.20
C TYR A 186 -5.50 -7.79 2.57
N VAL A 187 -4.98 -8.79 3.29
CA VAL A 187 -4.05 -9.79 2.74
C VAL A 187 -4.67 -11.17 2.96
N ASP A 188 -4.89 -11.91 1.87
CA ASP A 188 -5.58 -13.21 1.85
C ASP A 188 -6.94 -13.19 2.60
N GLY A 189 -7.67 -12.07 2.49
CA GLY A 189 -8.96 -11.87 3.15
C GLY A 189 -8.90 -11.40 4.59
N VAL A 190 -7.73 -11.34 5.22
CA VAL A 190 -7.52 -10.84 6.58
C VAL A 190 -7.38 -9.32 6.57
N TYR A 191 -8.12 -8.62 7.41
CA TYR A 191 -8.06 -7.16 7.56
C TYR A 191 -6.82 -6.73 8.35
N TYR A 192 -6.07 -5.77 7.80
CA TYR A 192 -4.93 -5.12 8.42
C TYR A 192 -5.34 -3.73 8.91
N ALA A 193 -5.63 -3.63 10.19
CA ALA A 193 -6.27 -2.45 10.79
C ALA A 193 -5.38 -1.19 10.85
N ARG A 194 -4.07 -1.32 10.68
CA ARG A 194 -3.13 -0.17 10.73
C ARG A 194 -2.60 0.16 9.35
N PRO A 195 -2.58 1.46 8.96
CA PRO A 195 -2.12 1.88 7.63
C PRO A 195 -0.63 1.62 7.41
N ALA A 196 0.15 1.42 8.45
CA ALA A 196 1.54 0.99 8.36
C ALA A 196 1.73 -0.28 7.50
N ALA A 197 0.70 -1.13 7.39
CA ALA A 197 0.73 -2.29 6.50
C ALA A 197 1.04 -1.93 5.03
N ALA A 198 0.72 -0.71 4.60
CA ALA A 198 1.01 -0.24 3.24
C ALA A 198 2.51 0.02 2.98
N THR A 199 3.34 0.11 4.00
CA THR A 199 4.78 0.39 3.88
C THR A 199 5.66 -0.86 3.82
N PHE A 200 5.13 -2.03 4.18
CA PHE A 200 5.89 -3.28 4.16
C PHE A 200 6.05 -3.84 2.76
N ASP A 201 7.20 -4.46 2.53
CA ASP A 201 7.50 -5.11 1.26
C ASP A 201 6.54 -6.27 0.99
N PHE A 202 6.15 -6.40 -0.25
CA PHE A 202 5.33 -7.52 -0.71
C PHE A 202 6.12 -8.83 -0.66
N ILE A 203 5.49 -9.86 -0.11
CA ILE A 203 6.06 -11.21 -0.03
C ILE A 203 5.20 -12.14 -0.88
N ASP A 204 5.73 -12.54 -2.04
CA ASP A 204 5.19 -13.60 -2.89
C ASP A 204 3.73 -13.35 -3.34
N ILE A 205 3.51 -12.20 -3.95
CA ILE A 205 2.18 -11.74 -4.38
C ILE A 205 1.71 -12.50 -5.62
N ASP A 206 0.45 -12.90 -5.61
CA ASP A 206 -0.28 -13.44 -6.75
C ASP A 206 -0.98 -12.33 -7.54
N GLN A 207 -1.76 -11.49 -6.83
CA GLN A 207 -2.40 -10.31 -7.44
C GLN A 207 -2.76 -9.26 -6.39
N ILE A 208 -2.94 -8.02 -6.86
CA ILE A 208 -3.46 -6.90 -6.09
C ILE A 208 -4.74 -6.43 -6.78
N GLU A 209 -5.83 -6.36 -6.02
CA GLU A 209 -7.12 -5.85 -6.47
C GLU A 209 -7.42 -4.54 -5.74
N VAL A 210 -7.65 -3.47 -6.47
CA VAL A 210 -8.04 -2.17 -5.91
C VAL A 210 -9.48 -1.89 -6.25
N LEU A 211 -10.34 -1.94 -5.22
CA LEU A 211 -11.75 -1.62 -5.31
C LEU A 211 -11.92 -0.13 -5.04
N ARG A 212 -12.43 0.60 -6.00
CA ARG A 212 -12.58 2.05 -5.94
C ARG A 212 -14.00 2.47 -5.56
N GLY A 213 -14.10 3.41 -4.63
CA GLY A 213 -15.36 3.87 -4.05
C GLY A 213 -15.80 3.06 -2.83
N PRO A 214 -16.86 3.49 -2.12
CA PRO A 214 -17.28 2.90 -0.86
C PRO A 214 -17.57 1.41 -0.93
N GLN A 215 -17.06 0.63 0.02
CA GLN A 215 -17.21 -0.82 0.12
C GLN A 215 -17.88 -1.25 1.43
N GLY A 216 -18.78 -0.40 1.96
CA GLY A 216 -19.37 -0.57 3.28
C GLY A 216 -20.15 -1.86 3.49
N THR A 217 -20.74 -2.46 2.46
CA THR A 217 -21.57 -3.66 2.58
C THR A 217 -20.77 -4.95 2.68
N LEU A 218 -19.66 -5.08 1.93
CA LEU A 218 -18.85 -6.31 1.93
C LEU A 218 -17.68 -6.25 2.91
N TYR A 219 -17.04 -5.10 2.99
CA TYR A 219 -15.84 -4.91 3.79
C TYR A 219 -16.12 -4.18 5.12
N GLY A 220 -17.26 -3.49 5.21
CA GLY A 220 -17.70 -2.82 6.40
C GLY A 220 -17.05 -1.47 6.63
N LYS A 221 -16.83 -1.13 7.90
CA LYS A 221 -16.20 0.12 8.32
C LYS A 221 -14.82 0.32 7.69
N ASN A 222 -14.35 1.56 7.68
CA ASN A 222 -12.99 1.89 7.24
C ASN A 222 -12.72 1.63 5.75
N THR A 223 -13.77 1.58 4.93
CA THR A 223 -13.71 1.42 3.47
C THR A 223 -14.51 2.51 2.76
N THR A 224 -14.44 3.72 3.28
CA THR A 224 -15.17 4.89 2.75
C THR A 224 -14.66 5.33 1.38
N ALA A 225 -13.39 5.09 1.11
CA ALA A 225 -12.73 5.39 -0.17
C ALA A 225 -12.57 4.17 -1.06
N GLY A 226 -12.51 2.97 -0.47
CA GLY A 226 -12.30 1.72 -1.17
C GLY A 226 -11.53 0.70 -0.36
N ALA A 227 -11.04 -0.35 -1.05
CA ALA A 227 -10.22 -1.39 -0.44
C ALA A 227 -9.10 -1.84 -1.37
N ILE A 228 -7.98 -2.23 -0.79
CA ILE A 228 -6.86 -2.89 -1.45
C ILE A 228 -6.81 -4.32 -0.94
N SER A 229 -7.09 -5.27 -1.83
CA SER A 229 -7.05 -6.71 -1.54
C SER A 229 -5.83 -7.33 -2.19
N ILE A 230 -4.94 -7.86 -1.38
CA ILE A 230 -3.68 -8.48 -1.79
C ILE A 230 -3.83 -9.98 -1.60
N SER A 231 -3.67 -10.74 -2.67
CA SER A 231 -3.62 -12.19 -2.63
C SER A 231 -2.19 -12.67 -2.77
N THR A 232 -1.77 -13.60 -1.91
CA THR A 232 -0.46 -14.25 -2.00
C THR A 232 -0.56 -15.58 -2.72
N ARG A 233 0.54 -16.03 -3.34
CA ARG A 233 0.60 -17.35 -3.97
C ARG A 233 0.39 -18.44 -2.93
N LYS A 234 -0.52 -19.37 -3.21
CA LYS A 234 -0.86 -20.48 -2.28
C LYS A 234 0.12 -21.64 -2.42
N PRO A 235 0.22 -22.51 -1.38
CA PRO A 235 0.97 -23.76 -1.47
C PRO A 235 0.48 -24.64 -2.62
N GLY A 236 1.43 -25.14 -3.42
CA GLY A 236 1.19 -26.06 -4.52
C GLY A 236 1.69 -27.47 -4.21
N PHE A 237 1.00 -28.50 -4.75
CA PHE A 237 1.45 -29.90 -4.62
C PHE A 237 2.56 -30.29 -5.60
N LYS A 238 2.77 -29.49 -6.65
CA LYS A 238 3.93 -29.63 -7.55
C LYS A 238 5.07 -28.82 -6.98
N PRO A 239 6.31 -29.36 -6.95
CA PRO A 239 7.49 -28.57 -6.63
C PRO A 239 7.61 -27.38 -7.56
N GLY A 240 7.96 -26.23 -6.99
CA GLY A 240 8.17 -25.01 -7.75
C GLY A 240 8.68 -23.90 -6.85
N GLY A 241 9.26 -22.88 -7.47
CA GLY A 241 9.82 -21.77 -6.69
C GLY A 241 10.35 -20.66 -7.57
N THR A 242 10.74 -19.58 -6.90
CA THR A 242 11.39 -18.42 -7.52
C THR A 242 12.49 -17.93 -6.60
N PHE A 243 13.66 -17.66 -7.16
CA PHE A 243 14.77 -16.97 -6.50
C PHE A 243 15.09 -15.71 -7.30
N GLU A 244 15.24 -14.60 -6.63
CA GLU A 244 15.55 -13.31 -7.23
C GLU A 244 16.59 -12.60 -6.40
N VAL A 245 17.61 -12.03 -7.07
CA VAL A 245 18.59 -11.14 -6.46
C VAL A 245 18.74 -9.92 -7.36
N SER A 246 18.68 -8.75 -6.74
CA SER A 246 18.89 -7.46 -7.39
C SER A 246 20.04 -6.73 -6.74
N TYR A 247 20.84 -6.03 -7.54
CA TYR A 247 21.91 -5.15 -7.10
C TYR A 247 21.82 -3.82 -7.86
N GLY A 248 22.02 -2.69 -7.16
CA GLY A 248 21.88 -1.37 -7.77
C GLY A 248 22.74 -0.30 -7.12
N ASN A 249 22.62 0.92 -7.62
CA ASN A 249 23.29 2.08 -7.03
C ASN A 249 22.83 2.35 -5.61
N TYR A 250 23.56 3.17 -4.88
CA TYR A 250 23.37 3.43 -3.44
C TYR A 250 23.44 2.18 -2.57
N GLY A 251 24.27 1.19 -2.94
CA GLY A 251 24.38 -0.06 -2.19
C GLY A 251 23.09 -0.88 -2.14
N TYR A 252 22.18 -0.69 -3.13
CA TYR A 252 20.93 -1.42 -3.16
C TYR A 252 21.16 -2.92 -3.37
N VAL A 253 20.64 -3.72 -2.46
CA VAL A 253 20.60 -5.17 -2.54
C VAL A 253 19.19 -5.63 -2.18
N GLN A 254 18.60 -6.49 -3.01
CA GLN A 254 17.35 -7.17 -2.69
C GLN A 254 17.48 -8.65 -2.99
N ALA A 255 17.00 -9.49 -2.08
CA ALA A 255 16.87 -10.93 -2.29
C ALA A 255 15.43 -11.35 -2.00
N LYS A 256 14.83 -12.10 -2.91
CA LYS A 256 13.52 -12.74 -2.72
C LYS A 256 13.62 -14.21 -3.04
N ALA A 257 12.91 -15.02 -2.28
CA ALA A 257 12.82 -16.44 -2.54
C ALA A 257 11.42 -16.94 -2.21
N SER A 258 10.92 -17.88 -2.98
CA SER A 258 9.76 -18.66 -2.62
C SER A 258 9.92 -20.10 -3.10
N ILE A 259 9.47 -21.05 -2.29
CA ILE A 259 9.51 -22.46 -2.63
C ILE A 259 8.20 -23.11 -2.16
N THR A 260 7.66 -24.00 -2.97
CA THR A 260 6.45 -24.76 -2.64
C THR A 260 6.59 -26.21 -3.07
N GLY A 261 5.88 -27.10 -2.40
CA GLY A 261 5.82 -28.51 -2.75
C GLY A 261 4.90 -29.32 -1.82
N ALA A 262 4.63 -30.55 -2.22
CA ALA A 262 3.89 -31.50 -1.41
C ALA A 262 4.76 -32.03 -0.27
N ILE A 263 4.23 -32.01 0.95
CA ILE A 263 4.76 -32.78 2.09
C ILE A 263 4.13 -34.20 2.07
N SER A 264 2.86 -34.28 1.68
CA SER A 264 2.14 -35.52 1.49
C SER A 264 1.08 -35.37 0.39
N LYS A 265 0.33 -36.44 0.06
CA LYS A 265 -0.78 -36.38 -0.91
C LYS A 265 -1.86 -35.35 -0.56
N LYS A 266 -2.00 -35.02 0.73
CA LYS A 266 -3.02 -34.08 1.24
C LYS A 266 -2.44 -32.79 1.81
N LEU A 267 -1.13 -32.72 2.05
CA LEU A 267 -0.47 -31.57 2.67
C LEU A 267 0.59 -30.99 1.74
N ALA A 268 0.49 -29.71 1.47
CA ALA A 268 1.49 -28.92 0.74
C ALA A 268 1.95 -27.74 1.60
N ALA A 269 3.20 -27.33 1.40
CA ALA A 269 3.77 -26.16 2.07
C ALA A 269 4.26 -25.12 1.04
N ARG A 270 4.32 -23.86 1.49
CA ARG A 270 5.01 -22.78 0.82
C ARG A 270 5.76 -21.95 1.84
N PHE A 271 6.99 -21.62 1.52
CA PHE A 271 7.80 -20.69 2.28
C PHE A 271 8.27 -19.58 1.37
N SER A 272 8.23 -18.35 1.84
CA SER A 272 8.57 -17.17 1.07
C SER A 272 9.36 -16.18 1.93
N PHE A 273 10.28 -15.49 1.31
CA PHE A 273 11.23 -14.57 1.92
C PHE A 273 11.38 -13.33 1.03
N SER A 274 11.54 -12.15 1.65
CA SER A 274 11.93 -10.91 1.00
C SER A 274 12.86 -10.13 1.92
N GLY A 275 14.03 -9.73 1.45
CA GLY A 275 14.95 -8.85 2.16
C GLY A 275 15.45 -7.76 1.24
N SER A 276 15.49 -6.52 1.71
CA SER A 276 15.98 -5.37 0.94
C SER A 276 16.81 -4.42 1.81
N GLN A 277 17.88 -3.92 1.24
CA GLN A 277 18.78 -2.94 1.84
C GLN A 277 19.18 -1.90 0.79
N ARG A 278 19.33 -0.64 1.20
CA ARG A 278 19.88 0.46 0.41
C ARG A 278 20.43 1.53 1.34
N ASP A 279 21.53 2.16 0.96
CA ASP A 279 22.06 3.32 1.68
C ASP A 279 21.07 4.49 1.68
N GLY A 280 21.19 5.35 2.69
CA GLY A 280 20.37 6.55 2.80
C GLY A 280 20.62 7.54 1.66
N LEU A 281 19.59 8.35 1.36
CA LEU A 281 19.62 9.37 0.31
C LEU A 281 19.71 10.80 0.87
N VAL A 282 19.81 10.97 2.17
CA VAL A 282 19.91 12.26 2.85
C VAL A 282 21.19 12.27 3.70
N ASP A 283 22.03 13.26 3.52
CA ASP A 283 23.29 13.41 4.25
C ASP A 283 23.06 14.23 5.52
N ASN A 284 23.27 13.61 6.68
CA ASN A 284 23.34 14.36 7.94
C ASN A 284 24.78 14.87 8.13
N VAL A 285 24.98 16.17 7.90
CA VAL A 285 26.32 16.80 7.95
C VAL A 285 26.90 16.86 9.35
N ARG A 286 26.08 16.75 10.39
CA ARG A 286 26.49 16.73 11.79
C ARG A 286 27.03 15.37 12.21
N THR A 287 26.32 14.29 11.83
CA THR A 287 26.68 12.93 12.24
C THR A 287 27.49 12.17 11.20
N LEU A 288 27.64 12.74 9.99
CA LEU A 288 28.28 12.14 8.80
C LEU A 288 27.60 10.83 8.36
N LYS A 289 26.34 10.63 8.73
CA LYS A 289 25.53 9.47 8.35
C LYS A 289 24.64 9.78 7.16
N LYS A 290 24.38 8.74 6.35
CA LYS A 290 23.34 8.75 5.34
C LYS A 290 22.03 8.23 5.95
N ILE A 291 20.99 9.06 5.89
CA ILE A 291 19.68 8.83 6.49
C ILE A 291 18.66 8.53 5.38
N ASN A 292 17.53 7.95 5.72
CA ASN A 292 16.49 7.47 4.78
C ASN A 292 17.01 6.28 3.95
N ASP A 293 17.67 5.36 4.62
CA ASP A 293 18.05 4.06 4.10
C ASP A 293 16.84 3.11 3.96
N ILE A 294 17.08 1.94 3.40
CA ILE A 294 16.15 0.80 3.39
C ILE A 294 16.81 -0.33 4.17
N ASN A 295 16.08 -0.92 5.10
CA ASN A 295 16.49 -2.09 5.86
C ASN A 295 15.25 -2.90 6.24
N ASN A 296 14.82 -3.78 5.30
CA ASN A 296 13.58 -4.53 5.40
C ASN A 296 13.85 -6.03 5.32
N LEU A 297 13.08 -6.79 6.09
CA LEU A 297 13.13 -8.25 6.10
C LEU A 297 11.71 -8.80 6.31
N GLY A 298 11.32 -9.78 5.52
CA GLY A 298 10.00 -10.40 5.65
C GLY A 298 10.03 -11.89 5.33
N PHE A 299 9.23 -12.65 6.08
CA PHE A 299 9.03 -14.08 5.91
C PHE A 299 7.56 -14.42 5.93
N ARG A 300 7.19 -15.44 5.16
CA ARG A 300 5.84 -16.01 5.16
C ARG A 300 5.91 -17.53 5.00
N GLY A 301 5.22 -18.24 5.88
CA GLY A 301 5.03 -19.68 5.82
C GLY A 301 3.55 -20.02 5.65
N GLN A 302 3.24 -20.99 4.81
CA GLN A 302 1.87 -21.45 4.58
C GLN A 302 1.82 -22.97 4.49
N LEU A 303 0.78 -23.55 5.08
CA LEU A 303 0.44 -24.97 4.97
C LEU A 303 -0.97 -25.09 4.41
N LEU A 304 -1.11 -25.87 3.34
CA LEU A 304 -2.39 -26.19 2.73
C LEU A 304 -2.71 -27.67 2.97
N TYR A 305 -3.79 -27.92 3.67
CA TYR A 305 -4.28 -29.26 3.94
C TYR A 305 -5.61 -29.52 3.25
N LYS A 306 -5.67 -30.53 2.37
CA LYS A 306 -6.90 -31.06 1.78
C LYS A 306 -7.51 -32.06 2.74
N ALA A 307 -8.37 -31.60 3.63
CA ALA A 307 -9.05 -32.46 4.61
C ALA A 307 -9.97 -33.47 3.88
N SER A 308 -10.63 -32.99 2.82
CA SER A 308 -11.42 -33.81 1.87
C SER A 308 -11.39 -33.17 0.48
N ASP A 309 -12.08 -33.78 -0.49
CA ASP A 309 -12.26 -33.18 -1.83
C ASP A 309 -13.11 -31.89 -1.79
N LYS A 310 -13.86 -31.70 -0.72
CA LYS A 310 -14.73 -30.53 -0.53
C LYS A 310 -14.13 -29.50 0.44
N THR A 311 -13.18 -29.88 1.29
CA THR A 311 -12.68 -29.01 2.37
C THR A 311 -11.17 -28.81 2.27
N THR A 312 -10.78 -27.56 2.17
CA THR A 312 -9.38 -27.10 2.15
C THR A 312 -9.14 -26.21 3.35
N ILE A 313 -8.03 -26.42 4.04
CA ILE A 313 -7.59 -25.64 5.19
C ILE A 313 -6.25 -25.02 4.86
N ILE A 314 -6.09 -23.72 5.07
CA ILE A 314 -4.82 -23.01 4.90
C ILE A 314 -4.46 -22.35 6.24
N LEU A 315 -3.32 -22.75 6.79
CA LEU A 315 -2.68 -22.07 7.91
C LEU A 315 -1.56 -21.21 7.35
N SER A 316 -1.55 -19.92 7.68
CA SER A 316 -0.54 -18.97 7.25
C SER A 316 0.05 -18.23 8.44
N GLY A 317 1.36 -18.02 8.43
CA GLY A 317 2.06 -17.15 9.37
C GLY A 317 3.04 -16.26 8.64
N ASP A 318 3.13 -15.00 9.05
CA ASP A 318 4.07 -14.04 8.49
C ASP A 318 4.64 -13.10 9.53
N ASN A 319 5.84 -12.62 9.25
CA ASN A 319 6.50 -11.56 9.99
C ASN A 319 7.27 -10.68 9.02
N SER A 320 7.11 -9.38 9.17
CA SER A 320 7.87 -8.36 8.44
C SER A 320 8.45 -7.36 9.42
N HIS A 321 9.70 -6.98 9.18
CA HIS A 321 10.53 -6.16 10.03
C HIS A 321 11.21 -5.08 9.19
N GLN A 322 11.13 -3.83 9.65
CA GLN A 322 11.83 -2.70 9.05
C GLN A 322 12.60 -1.95 10.14
N ARG A 323 13.83 -1.60 9.87
CA ARG A 323 14.71 -0.82 10.78
C ARG A 323 15.57 0.17 10.01
N PRO A 324 15.00 1.06 9.22
CA PRO A 324 15.78 2.12 8.61
C PRO A 324 16.17 3.20 9.63
N ASP A 325 17.32 3.84 9.43
CA ASP A 325 17.64 5.15 9.97
C ASP A 325 16.86 6.17 9.13
N GLY A 326 15.56 6.26 9.34
CA GLY A 326 14.71 6.86 8.33
C GLY A 326 13.52 7.61 8.82
N TYR A 327 12.99 8.18 7.84
CA TYR A 327 11.92 9.15 7.58
C TYR A 327 12.31 10.57 8.01
N ALA A 328 13.60 10.95 7.88
CA ALA A 328 14.02 12.33 8.04
C ALA A 328 13.43 13.22 6.95
N GLN A 329 12.94 14.38 7.37
CA GLN A 329 12.49 15.45 6.49
C GLN A 329 13.60 16.50 6.34
N VAL A 330 13.64 17.16 5.19
CA VAL A 330 14.61 18.21 4.88
C VAL A 330 13.90 19.56 4.92
N VAL A 331 14.48 20.59 5.53
CA VAL A 331 13.91 21.94 5.48
C VAL A 331 13.77 22.37 4.02
N ALA A 332 12.58 22.77 3.62
CA ALA A 332 12.23 23.11 2.25
C ALA A 332 12.02 24.62 2.04
N GLY A 333 11.89 25.37 3.13
CA GLY A 333 11.76 26.81 3.04
C GLY A 333 11.36 27.46 4.35
N VAL A 334 11.37 28.79 4.34
CA VAL A 334 10.98 29.64 5.47
C VAL A 334 9.97 30.68 4.95
N VAL A 335 8.90 30.86 5.70
CA VAL A 335 7.80 31.77 5.38
C VAL A 335 7.65 32.75 6.53
N LYS A 336 7.44 34.02 6.22
CA LYS A 336 7.09 35.03 7.20
C LYS A 336 5.63 34.82 7.65
N THR A 337 5.42 34.56 8.93
CA THR A 337 4.10 34.37 9.55
C THR A 337 3.52 35.69 10.02
N LYS A 338 2.27 35.66 10.57
CA LYS A 338 1.64 36.82 11.24
C LYS A 338 2.04 36.95 12.71
N ARG A 339 2.93 36.09 13.21
CA ARG A 339 3.42 36.16 14.59
C ARG A 339 4.32 37.36 14.78
N ALA A 340 4.53 37.76 16.04
CA ALA A 340 5.46 38.81 16.41
C ALA A 340 6.88 38.55 15.85
N GLY A 341 7.64 39.58 15.56
CA GLY A 341 8.97 39.50 14.94
C GLY A 341 9.92 38.52 15.62
N TYR A 342 9.95 38.52 16.94
CA TYR A 342 10.81 37.60 17.71
C TYR A 342 10.41 36.11 17.60
N ARG A 343 9.25 35.81 17.09
CA ARG A 343 8.74 34.45 16.83
C ARG A 343 8.92 33.98 15.38
N GLN A 344 9.48 34.80 14.52
CA GLN A 344 9.83 34.40 13.15
C GLN A 344 11.06 33.47 13.18
N PHE A 345 11.09 32.50 12.31
CA PHE A 345 12.18 31.52 12.26
C PHE A 345 13.54 32.19 12.08
N ASP A 346 13.64 33.16 11.17
CA ASP A 346 14.90 33.90 10.95
C ASP A 346 15.40 34.60 12.23
N SER A 347 14.48 35.21 12.99
CA SER A 347 14.83 35.83 14.27
C SER A 347 15.21 34.82 15.36
N ILE A 348 14.63 33.60 15.30
CA ILE A 348 14.96 32.52 16.23
C ILE A 348 16.37 32.02 15.94
N ILE A 349 16.69 31.67 14.71
CA ILE A 349 18.00 31.14 14.34
C ILE A 349 19.12 32.18 14.52
N ALA A 350 18.86 33.46 14.19
CA ALA A 350 19.80 34.53 14.45
C ALA A 350 20.10 34.67 15.94
N ALA A 351 19.09 34.62 16.82
CA ALA A 351 19.29 34.71 18.27
C ALA A 351 20.03 33.50 18.86
N LEU A 352 19.99 32.34 18.21
CA LEU A 352 20.67 31.11 18.61
C LEU A 352 22.00 30.90 17.87
N ASN A 353 22.42 31.86 17.02
CA ASN A 353 23.60 31.79 16.17
C ASN A 353 23.65 30.46 15.36
N TYR A 354 22.50 30.08 14.73
CA TYR A 354 22.37 28.85 13.98
C TYR A 354 22.14 29.13 12.49
N GLN A 355 22.68 28.27 11.65
CA GLN A 355 22.50 28.31 10.19
C GLN A 355 22.05 26.95 9.68
N LEU A 356 21.07 26.94 8.79
CA LEU A 356 20.65 25.74 8.08
C LEU A 356 21.78 25.20 7.19
N PRO A 357 21.96 23.89 7.09
CA PRO A 357 22.99 23.29 6.23
C PRO A 357 22.78 23.53 4.74
N SER A 358 21.55 23.77 4.32
CA SER A 358 21.19 24.22 2.97
C SER A 358 19.82 24.90 2.96
N LEU A 359 19.62 25.84 2.02
CA LEU A 359 18.33 26.45 1.68
C LEU A 359 17.64 25.75 0.51
N ASN A 360 18.34 24.83 -0.18
CA ASN A 360 17.80 24.00 -1.25
C ASN A 360 17.55 22.59 -0.72
N ALA A 361 16.30 22.19 -0.59
CA ALA A 361 15.93 20.85 -0.09
C ALA A 361 16.53 19.70 -0.93
N PHE A 362 16.74 19.93 -2.23
CA PHE A 362 17.29 18.92 -3.13
C PHE A 362 18.80 18.70 -3.01
N ASP A 363 19.50 19.53 -2.22
CA ASP A 363 20.86 19.21 -1.77
C ASP A 363 20.87 18.03 -0.79
N ARG A 364 19.70 17.66 -0.25
CA ARG A 364 19.51 16.49 0.65
C ARG A 364 20.40 16.52 1.88
N LYS A 365 20.65 17.70 2.43
CA LYS A 365 21.49 17.91 3.63
C LYS A 365 20.62 18.26 4.82
N ILE A 366 20.90 17.61 5.94
CA ILE A 366 20.32 17.89 7.26
C ILE A 366 21.45 17.93 8.30
N ASP A 367 21.18 18.50 9.45
CA ASP A 367 22.10 18.53 10.61
C ASP A 367 21.41 18.08 11.91
N HIS A 368 20.35 17.28 11.78
CA HIS A 368 19.51 16.81 12.87
C HIS A 368 20.36 16.22 14.01
N ASP A 369 20.02 16.57 15.23
CA ASP A 369 20.78 16.18 16.42
C ASP A 369 20.19 14.97 17.16
N VAL A 370 18.91 14.65 16.94
CA VAL A 370 18.27 13.44 17.44
C VAL A 370 18.48 12.28 16.46
N PRO A 371 18.96 11.11 16.91
CA PRO A 371 19.13 9.95 16.04
C PRO A 371 17.80 9.52 15.43
N TRP A 372 17.80 9.24 14.12
CA TRP A 372 16.67 8.65 13.42
C TRP A 372 16.66 7.13 13.57
N ASN A 373 15.52 6.58 13.93
CA ASN A 373 15.27 5.14 13.93
C ASN A 373 13.76 4.91 13.69
N SER A 374 13.46 3.87 12.96
CA SER A 374 12.08 3.54 12.57
C SER A 374 11.83 2.04 12.71
N GLY A 375 11.85 1.55 13.96
CA GLY A 375 11.52 0.17 14.29
C GLY A 375 10.05 -0.12 13.97
N ASN A 376 9.78 -0.94 12.95
CA ASN A 376 8.43 -1.22 12.46
C ASN A 376 8.28 -2.73 12.23
N ASN A 377 7.43 -3.39 13.02
CA ASN A 377 7.19 -4.84 12.97
C ASN A 377 5.72 -5.13 12.76
N LEU A 378 5.42 -5.97 11.81
CA LEU A 378 4.07 -6.45 11.49
C LEU A 378 4.10 -7.96 11.33
N GLY A 379 3.15 -8.67 11.92
CA GLY A 379 3.09 -10.11 11.77
C GLY A 379 1.80 -10.71 12.33
N GLY A 380 1.72 -12.04 12.25
CA GLY A 380 0.63 -12.79 12.83
C GLY A 380 0.39 -14.12 12.15
N VAL A 381 -0.73 -14.72 12.51
CA VAL A 381 -1.18 -16.01 12.00
C VAL A 381 -2.63 -15.92 11.55
N SER A 382 -2.99 -16.72 10.55
CA SER A 382 -4.36 -16.84 10.08
C SER A 382 -4.68 -18.28 9.69
N LEU A 383 -5.91 -18.67 9.94
CA LEU A 383 -6.49 -19.96 9.55
C LEU A 383 -7.67 -19.69 8.62
N ASN A 384 -7.63 -20.22 7.43
CA ASN A 384 -8.71 -20.16 6.45
C ASN A 384 -9.22 -21.57 6.17
N ILE A 385 -10.53 -21.76 6.27
CA ILE A 385 -11.21 -23.03 6.00
C ILE A 385 -12.27 -22.78 4.94
N ASP A 386 -12.10 -23.38 3.77
CA ASP A 386 -13.07 -23.37 2.69
C ASP A 386 -13.73 -24.76 2.57
N SER A 387 -15.04 -24.83 2.67
CA SER A 387 -15.80 -26.09 2.56
C SER A 387 -16.95 -25.93 1.56
N LYS A 388 -16.97 -26.74 0.54
CA LYS A 388 -18.07 -26.80 -0.44
C LYS A 388 -19.30 -27.40 0.20
N ILE A 389 -20.40 -26.64 0.28
CA ILE A 389 -21.68 -27.06 0.86
C ILE A 389 -22.79 -26.72 -0.14
N GLY A 390 -23.47 -27.75 -0.68
CA GLY A 390 -24.44 -27.53 -1.74
C GLY A 390 -23.82 -26.88 -2.97
N ALA A 391 -24.48 -25.85 -3.48
CA ALA A 391 -24.01 -25.03 -4.63
C ALA A 391 -23.08 -23.88 -4.24
N GLY A 392 -22.58 -23.83 -3.00
CA GLY A 392 -21.74 -22.75 -2.53
C GLY A 392 -20.54 -23.23 -1.71
N THR A 393 -19.85 -22.27 -1.15
CA THR A 393 -18.68 -22.46 -0.28
C THR A 393 -18.90 -21.72 1.03
N LEU A 394 -18.79 -22.45 2.13
CA LEU A 394 -18.65 -21.89 3.47
C LEU A 394 -17.18 -21.60 3.70
N THR A 395 -16.85 -20.34 3.97
CA THR A 395 -15.50 -19.91 4.33
C THR A 395 -15.50 -19.42 5.76
N ALA A 396 -14.56 -19.93 6.57
CA ALA A 396 -14.26 -19.38 7.90
C ALA A 396 -12.82 -18.89 7.93
N THR A 397 -12.61 -17.64 8.32
CA THR A 397 -11.28 -17.02 8.44
C THR A 397 -11.10 -16.51 9.85
N THR A 398 -10.13 -17.05 10.57
CA THR A 398 -9.69 -16.61 11.89
C THR A 398 -8.30 -16.04 11.78
N ALA A 399 -8.05 -14.88 12.37
CA ALA A 399 -6.72 -14.29 12.33
C ALA A 399 -6.38 -13.55 13.62
N TRP A 400 -5.12 -13.68 14.01
CA TRP A 400 -4.48 -12.84 15.01
C TRP A 400 -3.35 -12.07 14.38
N ARG A 401 -3.32 -10.73 14.57
CA ARG A 401 -2.33 -9.82 13.97
C ARG A 401 -1.77 -8.91 15.04
N TYR A 402 -0.50 -8.50 14.87
CA TYR A 402 0.12 -7.45 15.66
C TYR A 402 0.90 -6.47 14.80
N TRP A 403 1.07 -5.27 15.31
CA TRP A 403 1.94 -4.24 14.77
C TRP A 403 2.61 -3.49 15.92
N ASN A 404 3.93 -3.33 15.84
CA ASN A 404 4.73 -2.60 16.79
C ASN A 404 5.49 -1.50 16.08
N TRP A 405 5.41 -0.30 16.60
CA TRP A 405 6.10 0.88 16.14
C TRP A 405 7.01 1.40 17.24
N ASP A 406 8.32 1.59 16.94
CA ASP A 406 9.33 2.07 17.86
C ASP A 406 10.18 3.14 17.18
N PRO A 407 9.76 4.43 17.25
CA PRO A 407 10.41 5.53 16.55
C PRO A 407 11.44 6.24 17.38
N SER A 408 12.42 6.83 16.69
CA SER A 408 13.19 7.98 17.15
C SER A 408 13.18 9.03 16.04
N ASN A 409 12.70 10.24 16.34
CA ASN A 409 12.51 11.29 15.34
C ASN A 409 13.08 12.62 15.85
N ASP A 410 13.62 13.40 14.94
CA ASP A 410 13.88 14.82 15.12
C ASP A 410 12.72 15.63 14.51
N ARG A 411 11.90 16.25 15.35
CA ARG A 411 10.66 16.90 14.92
C ARG A 411 10.72 18.40 14.73
N ASP A 412 11.80 19.04 15.13
CA ASP A 412 12.02 20.45 14.76
C ASP A 412 12.73 20.58 13.41
N PHE A 413 13.22 19.46 12.84
CA PHE A 413 13.85 19.34 11.52
C PHE A 413 15.13 20.14 11.37
N THR A 414 15.81 20.46 12.48
CA THR A 414 17.01 21.28 12.50
C THR A 414 18.06 20.69 13.44
N GLY A 415 19.29 21.22 13.41
CA GLY A 415 20.34 20.91 14.37
C GLY A 415 20.19 21.64 15.69
N LEU A 416 19.11 22.41 15.91
CA LEU A 416 18.79 23.07 17.17
C LEU A 416 18.24 22.05 18.17
N GLN A 417 18.53 22.26 19.45
CA GLN A 417 17.97 21.44 20.52
C GLN A 417 16.60 22.01 20.97
N ALA A 418 15.65 22.12 20.03
CA ALA A 418 14.31 22.57 20.41
C ALA A 418 13.51 21.40 21.03
N LEU A 419 13.50 20.25 20.39
CA LEU A 419 12.90 19.01 20.89
C LEU A 419 13.97 17.94 21.06
N ALA A 420 14.47 17.73 22.27
CA ALA A 420 15.47 16.70 22.56
C ALA A 420 14.92 15.27 22.42
N LYS A 421 13.61 15.09 22.51
CA LYS A 421 12.93 13.80 22.31
C LYS A 421 11.51 14.00 21.80
N SER A 422 11.16 13.24 20.80
CA SER A 422 9.77 13.16 20.29
C SER A 422 9.51 11.76 19.76
N GLN A 423 9.15 10.86 20.66
CA GLN A 423 8.98 9.45 20.40
C GLN A 423 7.56 9.04 20.80
N ASN A 424 6.87 8.33 19.94
CA ASN A 424 5.53 7.86 20.21
C ASN A 424 5.40 6.37 19.85
N PRO A 425 6.08 5.46 20.56
CA PRO A 425 5.96 4.03 20.35
C PRO A 425 4.51 3.59 20.53
N ALA A 426 4.06 2.75 19.61
CA ALA A 426 2.72 2.18 19.61
C ALA A 426 2.77 0.66 19.42
N ARG A 427 1.88 -0.03 20.11
CA ARG A 427 1.70 -1.48 19.98
C ARG A 427 0.24 -1.76 19.71
N HIS A 428 -0.01 -2.48 18.65
CA HIS A 428 -1.35 -2.89 18.24
C HIS A 428 -1.43 -4.41 18.18
N LYS A 429 -2.53 -4.97 18.65
CA LYS A 429 -2.90 -6.37 18.45
C LYS A 429 -4.38 -6.46 18.14
N ASN A 430 -4.75 -7.42 17.32
CA ASN A 430 -6.14 -7.70 17.05
C ASN A 430 -6.37 -9.20 16.81
N TRP A 431 -7.59 -9.62 17.11
CA TRP A 431 -8.16 -10.90 16.72
C TRP A 431 -9.40 -10.65 15.88
N SER A 432 -9.56 -11.38 14.78
CA SER A 432 -10.71 -11.26 13.89
C SER A 432 -11.25 -12.62 13.46
N GLN A 433 -12.55 -12.68 13.26
CA GLN A 433 -13.27 -13.85 12.78
C GLN A 433 -14.27 -13.42 11.69
N GLU A 434 -14.21 -14.08 10.54
CA GLU A 434 -15.24 -13.97 9.50
C GLU A 434 -15.75 -15.36 9.18
N VAL A 435 -17.07 -15.50 9.11
CA VAL A 435 -17.73 -16.71 8.61
C VAL A 435 -18.71 -16.26 7.53
N ARG A 436 -18.58 -16.81 6.33
CA ARG A 436 -19.44 -16.47 5.21
C ARG A 436 -19.80 -17.68 4.36
N TYR A 437 -20.97 -17.61 3.76
CA TYR A 437 -21.40 -18.54 2.73
C TYR A 437 -21.60 -17.78 1.42
N ALA A 438 -20.96 -18.23 0.35
CA ALA A 438 -21.05 -17.65 -0.98
C ALA A 438 -21.44 -18.77 -1.97
N GLY A 439 -22.49 -18.53 -2.80
CA GLY A 439 -22.95 -19.55 -3.72
C GLY A 439 -24.06 -19.08 -4.65
N GLU A 440 -24.54 -20.04 -5.44
CA GLU A 440 -25.69 -19.89 -6.32
C GLU A 440 -26.92 -20.45 -5.59
N PHE A 441 -27.91 -19.60 -5.29
CA PHE A 441 -29.14 -20.00 -4.61
C PHE A 441 -30.20 -20.50 -5.61
N SER A 442 -30.12 -20.01 -6.85
CA SER A 442 -30.89 -20.48 -8.01
C SER A 442 -30.13 -20.14 -9.29
N SER A 443 -30.69 -20.54 -10.45
CA SER A 443 -30.12 -20.21 -11.77
C SER A 443 -30.02 -18.70 -12.06
N ARG A 444 -30.76 -17.86 -11.33
CA ARG A 444 -30.78 -16.39 -11.48
C ARG A 444 -30.39 -15.63 -10.20
N LEU A 445 -30.08 -16.34 -9.13
CA LEU A 445 -29.81 -15.75 -7.84
C LEU A 445 -28.54 -16.32 -7.26
N SER A 446 -27.53 -15.47 -7.07
CA SER A 446 -26.28 -15.81 -6.39
C SER A 446 -25.94 -14.73 -5.37
N GLY A 447 -25.02 -15.01 -4.45
CA GLY A 447 -24.66 -14.00 -3.46
C GLY A 447 -23.73 -14.50 -2.38
N VAL A 448 -23.56 -13.66 -1.37
CA VAL A 448 -22.81 -13.93 -0.16
C VAL A 448 -23.54 -13.40 1.06
N VAL A 449 -23.56 -14.20 2.13
CA VAL A 449 -24.03 -13.79 3.46
C VAL A 449 -22.92 -14.10 4.46
N GLY A 450 -22.78 -13.30 5.50
CA GLY A 450 -21.72 -13.54 6.47
C GLY A 450 -21.84 -12.75 7.75
N LEU A 451 -21.02 -13.20 8.72
CA LEU A 451 -20.82 -12.57 10.02
C LEU A 451 -19.33 -12.19 10.15
N PHE A 452 -19.08 -11.08 10.79
CA PHE A 452 -17.72 -10.59 11.06
C PHE A 452 -17.61 -10.09 12.49
N PHE A 453 -16.48 -10.38 13.13
CA PHE A 453 -16.11 -9.84 14.42
C PHE A 453 -14.65 -9.46 14.44
N ILE A 454 -14.30 -8.37 15.13
CA ILE A 454 -12.93 -7.98 15.43
C ILE A 454 -12.83 -7.35 16.81
N ASP A 455 -11.83 -7.77 17.59
CA ASP A 455 -11.40 -7.16 18.84
C ASP A 455 -9.97 -6.68 18.69
N GLN A 456 -9.69 -5.42 19.08
CA GLN A 456 -8.37 -4.82 18.89
C GLN A 456 -7.99 -3.88 20.04
N GLU A 457 -6.69 -3.84 20.34
CA GLU A 457 -6.12 -2.96 21.32
C GLU A 457 -4.91 -2.22 20.75
N VAL A 458 -4.86 -0.89 20.96
CA VAL A 458 -3.68 -0.06 20.70
C VAL A 458 -3.18 0.49 22.03
N LYS A 459 -1.89 0.33 22.31
CA LYS A 459 -1.20 0.93 23.47
C LYS A 459 -0.14 1.89 22.97
N ILE A 460 -0.11 3.08 23.55
CA ILE A 460 0.80 4.17 23.22
C ILE A 460 1.59 4.54 24.47
N ASN A 461 2.91 4.67 24.34
CA ASN A 461 3.80 5.14 25.39
C ASN A 461 4.66 6.28 24.83
N GLY A 462 4.04 7.47 24.67
CA GLY A 462 4.68 8.63 24.08
C GLY A 462 5.59 9.36 25.05
N THR A 463 6.69 9.90 24.54
CA THR A 463 7.59 10.81 25.27
C THR A 463 7.93 11.98 24.37
N GLU A 464 7.76 13.20 24.90
CA GLU A 464 8.23 14.43 24.26
C GLU A 464 8.99 15.25 25.31
N GLU A 465 10.17 15.75 24.94
CA GLU A 465 11.08 16.43 25.85
C GLU A 465 11.69 17.65 25.18
N SER A 466 11.61 18.77 25.84
CA SER A 466 12.23 20.03 25.43
C SER A 466 13.75 19.96 25.53
N GLY A 467 14.43 20.44 24.51
CA GLY A 467 15.85 20.73 24.56
C GLY A 467 16.16 22.11 25.12
N ARG A 468 17.43 22.46 25.15
CA ARG A 468 17.90 23.74 25.68
C ARG A 468 17.41 24.96 24.91
N ASP A 469 17.09 24.81 23.61
CA ASP A 469 16.70 25.88 22.70
C ASP A 469 15.16 26.05 22.60
N GLN A 470 14.38 25.15 23.23
CA GLN A 470 12.91 25.16 23.21
C GLN A 470 12.29 26.47 23.66
N TRP A 471 12.91 27.12 24.65
CA TRP A 471 12.41 28.42 25.16
C TRP A 471 12.24 29.45 24.06
N ARG A 472 13.12 29.45 23.05
CA ARG A 472 13.12 30.43 21.97
C ARG A 472 11.94 30.20 21.01
N PHE A 473 11.54 28.94 20.78
CA PHE A 473 10.38 28.57 19.99
C PHE A 473 9.06 28.76 20.74
N SER A 474 9.08 28.60 22.07
CA SER A 474 7.85 28.60 22.89
C SER A 474 7.54 29.93 23.54
N GLN A 475 8.48 30.84 23.65
CA GLN A 475 8.27 32.11 24.36
C GLN A 475 7.06 32.87 23.83
N SER A 476 6.19 33.34 24.73
CA SER A 476 5.01 34.15 24.43
C SER A 476 5.23 35.65 24.53
N THR A 477 6.29 36.06 25.22
CA THR A 477 6.74 37.45 25.43
C THR A 477 8.25 37.53 25.29
N THR A 478 8.81 38.75 25.30
CA THR A 478 10.27 39.00 25.28
C THR A 478 10.90 38.91 26.67
N SER A 479 10.18 38.43 27.67
CA SER A 479 10.66 38.32 29.06
C SER A 479 11.88 37.40 29.17
N ASP A 480 12.86 37.84 29.93
CA ASP A 480 14.10 37.06 30.23
C ASP A 480 13.80 35.81 31.07
N LYS A 481 12.66 35.73 31.76
CA LYS A 481 12.24 34.53 32.50
C LYS A 481 12.22 33.27 31.65
N TRP A 482 11.94 33.40 30.33
CA TRP A 482 12.02 32.27 29.40
C TRP A 482 13.42 31.70 29.23
N LYS A 483 14.48 32.55 29.49
CA LYS A 483 15.89 32.17 29.41
C LYS A 483 16.44 31.53 30.70
N THR A 484 15.61 31.40 31.76
CA THR A 484 16.05 30.82 33.02
C THR A 484 16.73 29.47 32.79
N PRO A 485 17.99 29.30 33.16
CA PRO A 485 18.75 28.09 32.91
C PRO A 485 18.05 26.85 33.45
N GLY A 486 17.96 25.81 32.61
CA GLY A 486 17.32 24.53 32.96
C GLY A 486 15.79 24.57 33.06
N LEU A 487 15.13 25.72 32.87
CA LEU A 487 13.67 25.82 33.02
C LEU A 487 12.91 24.82 32.10
N LEU A 488 13.28 24.83 30.83
CA LEU A 488 12.66 23.95 29.83
C LEU A 488 13.58 22.80 29.38
N GLY A 489 14.89 22.92 29.50
CA GLY A 489 15.84 21.85 29.15
C GLY A 489 15.54 20.58 29.96
N GLY A 490 15.23 19.46 29.30
CA GLY A 490 14.80 18.22 29.95
C GLY A 490 13.36 18.24 30.51
N TYR A 491 12.60 19.32 30.30
CA TYR A 491 11.21 19.38 30.69
C TYR A 491 10.38 18.69 29.62
N GLY A 492 9.63 17.67 29.99
CA GLY A 492 8.91 16.83 29.03
C GLY A 492 7.58 16.31 29.53
N ILE A 493 6.97 15.51 28.68
CA ILE A 493 5.76 14.75 28.97
C ILE A 493 5.97 13.27 28.69
N SER A 494 5.38 12.45 29.56
CA SER A 494 5.20 11.02 29.35
C SER A 494 3.71 10.76 29.19
N THR A 495 3.32 10.18 28.07
CA THR A 495 1.93 9.88 27.72
C THR A 495 1.73 8.38 27.69
N LYS A 496 0.76 7.89 28.46
CA LYS A 496 0.28 6.51 28.38
C LYS A 496 -1.17 6.56 27.90
N ALA A 497 -1.46 5.91 26.79
CA ALA A 497 -2.83 5.81 26.28
C ALA A 497 -3.14 4.39 25.81
N SER A 498 -4.38 3.99 25.95
CA SER A 498 -4.89 2.74 25.40
C SER A 498 -6.22 2.97 24.70
N ILE A 499 -6.42 2.30 23.58
CA ILE A 499 -7.67 2.27 22.83
C ILE A 499 -8.06 0.81 22.67
N LYS A 500 -9.20 0.42 23.21
CA LYS A 500 -9.84 -0.88 22.93
C LYS A 500 -10.99 -0.65 21.99
N SER A 501 -11.07 -1.43 20.92
CA SER A 501 -12.14 -1.32 19.92
C SER A 501 -12.69 -2.68 19.58
N GLN A 502 -14.00 -2.82 19.63
CA GLN A 502 -14.72 -4.03 19.23
C GLN A 502 -15.70 -3.70 18.11
N SER A 503 -15.84 -4.62 17.18
CA SER A 503 -16.80 -4.47 16.10
C SER A 503 -17.41 -5.81 15.73
N ALA A 504 -18.73 -5.83 15.56
CA ALA A 504 -19.47 -6.97 15.08
C ALA A 504 -20.36 -6.57 13.91
N ALA A 505 -20.55 -7.47 12.95
CA ALA A 505 -21.41 -7.16 11.81
C ALA A 505 -22.04 -8.42 11.20
N ALA A 506 -23.23 -8.22 10.61
CA ALA A 506 -23.89 -9.18 9.73
C ALA A 506 -24.11 -8.53 8.36
N PHE A 507 -23.83 -9.25 7.29
CA PHE A 507 -23.93 -8.71 5.93
C PHE A 507 -24.49 -9.70 4.92
N ALA A 508 -25.11 -9.14 3.87
CA ALA A 508 -25.58 -9.89 2.71
C ALA A 508 -25.38 -9.06 1.45
N ASN A 509 -24.94 -9.69 0.38
CA ASN A 509 -24.89 -9.13 -0.96
C ASN A 509 -25.40 -10.18 -1.94
N VAL A 510 -26.35 -9.78 -2.78
CA VAL A 510 -27.05 -10.67 -3.72
C VAL A 510 -26.85 -10.13 -5.13
N ASP A 511 -26.77 -11.03 -6.10
CA ASP A 511 -26.81 -10.72 -7.52
C ASP A 511 -28.02 -11.47 -8.09
N TRP A 512 -29.03 -10.71 -8.47
CA TRP A 512 -30.28 -11.23 -9.01
C TRP A 512 -30.49 -10.81 -10.46
N GLU A 513 -30.44 -11.77 -11.37
CA GLU A 513 -30.82 -11.58 -12.77
C GLU A 513 -32.35 -11.55 -12.88
N ILE A 514 -32.94 -10.34 -12.80
CA ILE A 514 -34.40 -10.15 -12.81
C ILE A 514 -35.03 -10.49 -14.19
N ILE A 515 -34.32 -10.10 -15.24
CA ILE A 515 -34.60 -10.50 -16.64
C ILE A 515 -33.25 -10.77 -17.32
N ASN A 516 -33.26 -11.45 -18.45
CA ASN A 516 -32.04 -11.78 -19.19
C ASN A 516 -31.12 -10.54 -19.35
N ARG A 517 -29.87 -10.65 -18.91
CA ARG A 517 -28.82 -9.60 -18.97
C ARG A 517 -28.99 -8.40 -18.02
N LEU A 518 -30.13 -8.27 -17.32
CA LEU A 518 -30.33 -7.19 -16.36
C LEU A 518 -30.23 -7.76 -14.94
N HIS A 519 -29.24 -7.28 -14.20
CA HIS A 519 -28.95 -7.68 -12.83
C HIS A 519 -29.25 -6.55 -11.87
N VAL A 520 -29.82 -6.88 -10.72
CA VAL A 520 -29.98 -6.01 -9.56
C VAL A 520 -29.15 -6.61 -8.42
N LEU A 521 -28.24 -5.80 -7.88
CA LEU A 521 -27.33 -6.26 -6.84
C LEU A 521 -27.55 -5.45 -5.55
N PRO A 522 -28.52 -5.82 -4.71
CA PRO A 522 -28.66 -5.23 -3.38
C PRO A 522 -27.60 -5.77 -2.44
N GLY A 523 -27.09 -4.90 -1.58
CA GLY A 523 -26.19 -5.22 -0.49
C GLY A 523 -26.62 -4.50 0.77
N ILE A 524 -26.51 -5.17 1.91
CA ILE A 524 -26.81 -4.61 3.22
C ILE A 524 -25.83 -5.13 4.28
N ARG A 525 -25.47 -4.28 5.22
CA ARG A 525 -24.66 -4.67 6.37
C ARG A 525 -25.06 -3.87 7.60
N PHE A 526 -25.35 -4.57 8.66
CA PHE A 526 -25.53 -4.03 9.99
C PHE A 526 -24.22 -4.12 10.76
N ASN A 527 -23.79 -3.03 11.39
CA ASN A 527 -22.55 -2.93 12.14
C ASN A 527 -22.85 -2.43 13.55
N TYR A 528 -22.12 -2.97 14.51
CA TYR A 528 -21.98 -2.44 15.87
C TYR A 528 -20.50 -2.17 16.14
N ASP A 529 -20.18 -0.99 16.65
CA ASP A 529 -18.82 -0.57 16.98
C ASP A 529 -18.79 -0.01 18.39
N LYS A 530 -17.76 -0.37 19.15
CA LYS A 530 -17.48 0.18 20.48
C LYS A 530 -16.00 0.57 20.58
N LYS A 531 -15.72 1.76 21.17
CA LYS A 531 -14.37 2.20 21.51
C LYS A 531 -14.32 2.68 22.95
N VAL A 532 -13.30 2.23 23.68
CA VAL A 532 -12.96 2.64 25.05
C VAL A 532 -11.54 3.17 25.05
N VAL A 533 -11.36 4.35 25.60
CA VAL A 533 -10.08 5.06 25.65
C VAL A 533 -9.73 5.38 27.07
N SER A 534 -8.45 5.19 27.42
CA SER A 534 -7.85 5.77 28.63
C SER A 534 -6.61 6.57 28.20
N TYR A 535 -6.49 7.79 28.66
CA TYR A 535 -5.40 8.71 28.35
C TYR A 535 -4.84 9.32 29.63
N ASN A 536 -3.53 9.23 29.82
CA ASN A 536 -2.82 9.83 30.94
C ASN A 536 -1.49 10.40 30.47
N ARG A 537 -1.31 11.69 30.62
CA ARG A 537 -0.11 12.46 30.30
C ARG A 537 0.39 13.14 31.56
N LYS A 538 1.65 12.91 31.92
CA LYS A 538 2.33 13.50 33.04
C LYS A 538 3.54 14.29 32.59
N THR A 539 3.74 15.46 33.17
CA THR A 539 4.95 16.25 33.00
C THR A 539 6.08 15.74 33.91
N TYR A 540 7.30 15.93 33.46
CA TYR A 540 8.51 15.58 34.23
C TYR A 540 9.68 16.50 33.88
N GLY A 541 10.72 16.54 34.73
CA GLY A 541 12.00 17.21 34.50
C GLY A 541 11.93 18.73 34.42
N GLY A 542 12.94 19.34 33.81
CA GLY A 542 13.19 20.78 33.84
C GLY A 542 13.54 21.29 35.23
N LEU A 543 13.72 22.60 35.37
CA LEU A 543 14.02 23.24 36.65
C LEU A 543 12.90 22.99 37.66
N GLU A 544 13.24 22.46 38.82
CA GLU A 544 12.37 22.45 40.00
C GLU A 544 12.26 23.86 40.58
N THR A 545 11.06 24.36 40.70
CA THR A 545 10.81 25.74 41.16
C THR A 545 9.44 25.86 41.80
N THR A 546 9.32 26.79 42.73
CA THR A 546 8.03 27.22 43.33
C THR A 546 7.65 28.62 42.85
N ASP A 547 8.45 29.30 42.01
CA ASP A 547 8.12 30.59 41.41
C ASP A 547 6.88 30.44 40.51
N PRO A 548 5.73 31.07 40.82
CA PRO A 548 4.49 30.98 40.07
C PRO A 548 4.65 31.40 38.61
N ALA A 549 5.55 32.36 38.30
CA ALA A 549 5.79 32.85 36.95
C ALA A 549 6.54 31.81 36.10
N LEU A 550 7.55 31.13 36.69
CA LEU A 550 8.25 30.04 36.02
C LEU A 550 7.34 28.80 35.83
N LEU A 551 6.54 28.48 36.82
CA LEU A 551 5.52 27.42 36.70
C LEU A 551 4.49 27.73 35.60
N ALA A 552 4.07 28.99 35.45
CA ALA A 552 3.19 29.42 34.39
C ALA A 552 3.82 29.20 33.00
N ILE A 553 5.12 29.51 32.85
CA ILE A 553 5.88 29.25 31.62
C ILE A 553 5.92 27.74 31.32
N LYS A 554 6.25 26.90 32.29
CA LYS A 554 6.24 25.45 32.13
C LYS A 554 4.88 24.95 31.65
N LYS A 555 3.77 25.42 32.25
CA LYS A 555 2.40 25.06 31.84
C LYS A 555 2.04 25.47 30.41
N LEU A 556 2.60 26.58 29.90
CA LEU A 556 2.40 26.99 28.50
C LEU A 556 3.02 26.01 27.50
N VAL A 557 4.07 25.29 27.91
CA VAL A 557 4.77 24.31 27.05
C VAL A 557 4.16 22.93 27.23
N TYR A 558 4.09 22.42 28.44
CA TYR A 558 3.52 21.11 28.75
C TYR A 558 2.69 21.18 30.05
N SER A 559 1.61 20.40 30.05
CA SER A 559 0.72 20.25 31.19
C SER A 559 0.29 18.81 31.38
N ASP A 560 0.01 18.41 32.60
CA ASP A 560 -0.65 17.16 32.92
C ASP A 560 -2.04 17.12 32.30
N GLN A 561 -2.47 15.93 31.87
CA GLN A 561 -3.81 15.74 31.32
C GLN A 561 -4.22 14.27 31.45
N ALA A 562 -5.40 14.02 31.98
CA ALA A 562 -5.98 12.68 32.06
C ALA A 562 -7.46 12.72 31.74
N TYR A 563 -7.93 11.71 30.98
CA TYR A 563 -9.35 11.51 30.68
C TYR A 563 -9.58 10.08 30.18
N ASP A 564 -10.81 9.62 30.39
CA ASP A 564 -11.36 8.42 29.81
C ASP A 564 -12.51 8.79 28.87
N ALA A 565 -12.75 7.96 27.85
CA ALA A 565 -13.88 8.10 26.95
C ALA A 565 -14.39 6.73 26.53
N ASP A 566 -15.71 6.58 26.47
CA ASP A 566 -16.40 5.40 25.97
C ASP A 566 -17.43 5.85 24.92
N ALA A 567 -17.46 5.18 23.78
CA ALA A 567 -18.42 5.46 22.73
C ALA A 567 -18.77 4.18 22.01
N ASP A 568 -20.07 3.99 21.77
CA ASP A 568 -20.57 2.91 20.92
C ASP A 568 -21.58 3.44 19.91
N GLU A 569 -21.75 2.70 18.82
CA GLU A 569 -22.67 3.05 17.76
C GLU A 569 -23.13 1.83 16.98
N THR A 570 -24.30 1.97 16.38
CA THR A 570 -24.79 1.05 15.35
C THR A 570 -24.91 1.78 14.02
N ASN A 571 -24.59 1.09 12.93
CA ASN A 571 -24.62 1.67 11.60
C ASN A 571 -25.16 0.66 10.57
N LEU A 572 -26.06 1.16 9.71
CA LEU A 572 -26.57 0.38 8.57
C LEU A 572 -25.95 0.92 7.28
N THR A 573 -25.15 0.09 6.60
CA THR A 573 -24.65 0.41 5.26
C THR A 573 -25.40 -0.41 4.22
N TYR A 574 -25.68 0.22 3.07
CA TYR A 574 -26.41 -0.42 1.99
C TYR A 574 -25.87 0.00 0.62
N GLN A 575 -26.12 -0.84 -0.35
CA GLN A 575 -25.74 -0.65 -1.74
C GLN A 575 -26.84 -1.17 -2.64
N LEU A 576 -27.06 -0.50 -3.74
CA LEU A 576 -27.87 -0.99 -4.86
C LEU A 576 -27.12 -0.76 -6.16
N THR A 577 -26.84 -1.84 -6.89
CA THR A 577 -26.25 -1.77 -8.22
C THR A 577 -27.25 -2.30 -9.23
N LEU A 578 -27.44 -1.55 -10.30
CA LEU A 578 -28.09 -2.01 -11.53
C LEU A 578 -27.00 -2.29 -12.56
N ALA A 579 -27.00 -3.47 -13.16
CA ALA A 579 -26.03 -3.83 -14.18
C ALA A 579 -26.74 -4.44 -15.40
N TYR A 580 -26.34 -3.96 -16.58
CA TYR A 580 -26.86 -4.43 -17.84
C TYR A 580 -25.74 -4.97 -18.74
N LYS A 581 -25.74 -6.28 -18.96
CA LYS A 581 -24.80 -6.98 -19.86
C LYS A 581 -25.36 -6.94 -21.29
N ALA A 582 -25.13 -5.82 -22.01
CA ALA A 582 -25.64 -5.62 -23.36
C ALA A 582 -25.21 -6.78 -24.29
N ASN A 583 -23.99 -7.27 -24.15
CA ASN A 583 -23.45 -8.47 -24.77
C ASN A 583 -22.21 -8.96 -23.99
N LYS A 584 -21.50 -9.96 -24.49
CA LYS A 584 -20.28 -10.50 -23.88
C LYS A 584 -19.12 -9.50 -23.78
N ARG A 585 -19.19 -8.36 -24.49
CA ARG A 585 -18.13 -7.34 -24.58
C ARG A 585 -18.49 -6.03 -23.87
N ILE A 586 -19.73 -5.84 -23.44
CA ILE A 586 -20.19 -4.57 -22.85
C ILE A 586 -21.04 -4.86 -21.63
N ASN A 587 -20.57 -4.36 -20.47
CA ASN A 587 -21.25 -4.39 -19.19
C ASN A 587 -21.36 -2.95 -18.65
N ALA A 588 -22.57 -2.39 -18.62
CA ALA A 588 -22.86 -1.06 -18.07
C ALA A 588 -23.44 -1.20 -16.67
N PHE A 589 -23.10 -0.29 -15.76
CA PHE A 589 -23.62 -0.33 -14.40
C PHE A 589 -23.84 1.05 -13.80
N ALA A 590 -24.75 1.12 -12.85
CA ALA A 590 -24.95 2.26 -11.96
C ALA A 590 -25.10 1.76 -10.53
N THR A 591 -24.35 2.36 -9.61
CA THR A 591 -24.30 1.97 -8.20
C THR A 591 -24.57 3.17 -7.31
N TYR A 592 -25.49 3.03 -6.35
CA TYR A 592 -25.58 3.86 -5.18
C TYR A 592 -25.07 3.06 -3.98
N SER A 593 -24.14 3.61 -3.21
CA SER A 593 -23.53 2.91 -2.07
C SER A 593 -23.28 3.85 -0.89
N THR A 594 -23.34 3.29 0.32
CA THR A 594 -22.99 3.96 1.57
C THR A 594 -21.84 3.26 2.26
N SER A 595 -21.09 4.00 3.05
CA SER A 595 -20.04 3.51 3.95
C SER A 595 -19.83 4.48 5.10
N TYR A 596 -19.03 4.11 6.08
CA TYR A 596 -18.73 4.97 7.21
C TYR A 596 -17.35 4.68 7.82
N LYS A 597 -16.82 5.68 8.53
CA LYS A 597 -15.80 5.45 9.56
C LYS A 597 -16.46 5.63 10.92
N PRO A 598 -16.20 4.75 11.89
CA PRO A 598 -16.82 4.84 13.22
C PRO A 598 -16.32 6.08 13.96
N VAL A 599 -16.92 6.32 15.11
CA VAL A 599 -16.47 7.35 16.06
C VAL A 599 -14.95 7.36 16.18
N GLY A 600 -14.33 8.53 16.05
CA GLY A 600 -12.91 8.72 16.32
C GLY A 600 -12.71 9.09 17.80
N VAL A 601 -11.48 8.90 18.29
CA VAL A 601 -11.11 9.26 19.66
C VAL A 601 -9.78 10.01 19.67
N ASN A 602 -9.65 11.02 20.48
CA ASN A 602 -8.41 11.78 20.60
C ASN A 602 -7.50 11.13 21.62
N VAL A 603 -6.25 10.85 21.23
CA VAL A 603 -5.18 10.27 22.07
C VAL A 603 -3.84 11.00 21.91
N ALA A 604 -3.87 12.25 21.43
CA ALA A 604 -2.69 13.12 21.34
C ALA A 604 -2.73 14.32 22.31
N GLY A 605 -3.70 14.34 23.18
CA GLY A 605 -4.04 15.44 24.06
C GLY A 605 -5.17 16.31 23.50
N LEU A 606 -5.84 17.00 24.37
CA LEU A 606 -6.98 17.86 24.08
C LEU A 606 -6.62 19.33 24.34
N PRO A 607 -7.30 20.29 23.70
CA PRO A 607 -7.27 21.69 24.13
C PRO A 607 -7.64 21.81 25.59
N THR A 608 -7.14 22.88 26.23
CA THR A 608 -7.42 23.18 27.63
C THR A 608 -8.49 24.26 27.74
N LEU A 609 -9.44 24.06 28.63
CA LEU A 609 -10.44 25.07 29.04
C LEU A 609 -9.78 26.19 29.85
N ALA A 610 -10.48 27.30 30.08
CA ALA A 610 -9.98 28.42 30.85
C ALA A 610 -9.57 28.06 32.30
N ASN A 611 -10.18 27.01 32.87
CA ASN A 611 -9.84 26.49 34.19
C ASN A 611 -8.58 25.61 34.21
N GLY A 612 -7.95 25.40 33.05
CA GLY A 612 -6.74 24.58 32.88
C GLY A 612 -6.99 23.06 32.68
N ASN A 613 -8.26 22.62 32.75
CA ASN A 613 -8.59 21.20 32.49
C ASN A 613 -8.69 20.90 31.00
N ALA A 614 -8.54 19.62 30.65
CA ALA A 614 -8.79 19.15 29.28
C ALA A 614 -10.24 19.40 28.86
N ASP A 615 -10.46 19.85 27.64
CA ASP A 615 -11.79 19.91 27.04
C ASP A 615 -12.23 18.49 26.60
N THR A 616 -12.80 17.77 27.55
CA THR A 616 -13.23 16.38 27.31
C THR A 616 -14.39 16.25 26.32
N SER A 617 -15.08 17.33 25.97
CA SER A 617 -16.09 17.32 24.89
C SER A 617 -15.49 16.98 23.54
N LEU A 618 -14.19 17.18 23.38
CA LEU A 618 -13.43 16.86 22.18
C LEU A 618 -12.74 15.48 22.22
N SER A 619 -12.97 14.67 23.28
CA SER A 619 -12.36 13.34 23.40
C SER A 619 -12.89 12.35 22.38
N VAL A 620 -14.15 12.49 21.99
CA VAL A 620 -14.83 11.68 20.97
C VAL A 620 -15.27 12.58 19.83
N ILE A 621 -15.09 12.12 18.60
CA ILE A 621 -15.53 12.82 17.39
C ILE A 621 -16.57 11.99 16.64
N LYS A 622 -17.44 12.68 15.92
CA LYS A 622 -18.55 12.06 15.20
C LYS A 622 -18.08 11.04 14.16
N PRO A 623 -18.88 10.00 13.89
CA PRO A 623 -18.69 9.13 12.75
C PRO A 623 -18.69 9.90 11.44
N GLU A 624 -17.91 9.43 10.47
CA GLU A 624 -17.91 9.96 9.10
C GLU A 624 -18.85 9.12 8.25
N TYR A 625 -19.81 9.75 7.58
CA TYR A 625 -20.77 9.07 6.71
C TYR A 625 -20.56 9.40 5.24
N VAL A 626 -20.58 8.38 4.39
CA VAL A 626 -20.33 8.48 2.96
C VAL A 626 -21.51 7.98 2.15
N LYS A 627 -21.90 8.78 1.13
CA LYS A 627 -22.87 8.43 0.09
C LYS A 627 -22.22 8.62 -1.27
N SER A 628 -22.31 7.63 -2.14
CA SER A 628 -21.67 7.66 -3.45
C SER A 628 -22.59 7.16 -4.55
N VAL A 629 -22.57 7.87 -5.67
CA VAL A 629 -23.13 7.43 -6.94
C VAL A 629 -21.99 7.16 -7.90
N GLN A 630 -22.03 6.01 -8.59
CA GLN A 630 -21.07 5.63 -9.59
C GLN A 630 -21.78 5.10 -10.82
N VAL A 631 -21.33 5.50 -12.01
CA VAL A 631 -21.81 4.99 -13.27
C VAL A 631 -20.60 4.57 -14.10
N GLY A 632 -20.63 3.39 -14.68
CA GLY A 632 -19.52 2.90 -15.46
C GLY A 632 -19.90 1.96 -16.59
N ILE A 633 -18.95 1.81 -17.49
CA ILE A 633 -19.01 0.86 -18.60
C ILE A 633 -17.70 0.09 -18.63
N LYS A 634 -17.80 -1.23 -18.63
CA LYS A 634 -16.69 -2.14 -18.87
C LYS A 634 -16.82 -2.71 -20.27
N THR A 635 -15.77 -2.56 -21.08
CA THR A 635 -15.82 -3.00 -22.47
C THR A 635 -14.57 -3.79 -22.88
N THR A 636 -14.78 -4.70 -23.81
CA THR A 636 -13.74 -5.37 -24.59
C THR A 636 -14.04 -5.11 -26.07
N PRO A 637 -13.73 -3.90 -26.60
CA PRO A 637 -14.16 -3.45 -27.93
C PRO A 637 -13.75 -4.43 -29.03
N ILE A 638 -12.54 -4.94 -28.93
CA ILE A 638 -11.98 -6.03 -29.74
C ILE A 638 -11.28 -7.03 -28.84
N ASP A 639 -11.02 -8.21 -29.30
CA ASP A 639 -10.25 -9.21 -28.58
C ASP A 639 -8.89 -8.63 -28.18
N ASN A 640 -8.44 -8.91 -26.97
CA ASN A 640 -7.21 -8.39 -26.37
C ASN A 640 -7.16 -6.87 -26.10
N PHE A 641 -8.30 -6.17 -26.13
CA PHE A 641 -8.38 -4.77 -25.73
C PHE A 641 -9.48 -4.54 -24.70
N ILE A 642 -9.10 -4.27 -23.46
CA ILE A 642 -9.99 -3.82 -22.38
C ILE A 642 -9.96 -2.30 -22.32
N LEU A 643 -11.16 -1.69 -22.23
CA LEU A 643 -11.32 -0.25 -22.04
C LEU A 643 -12.52 0.00 -21.12
N ASN A 644 -12.26 0.52 -19.93
CA ASN A 644 -13.28 0.76 -18.92
C ASN A 644 -13.36 2.24 -18.57
N PHE A 645 -14.57 2.74 -18.37
CA PHE A 645 -14.85 4.11 -17.95
C PHE A 645 -15.68 4.11 -16.68
N THR A 646 -15.40 5.00 -15.76
CA THR A 646 -16.20 5.20 -14.56
C THR A 646 -16.31 6.68 -14.22
N PHE A 647 -17.53 7.15 -13.99
CA PHE A 647 -17.83 8.43 -13.36
C PHE A 647 -18.23 8.16 -11.91
N HIS A 648 -17.87 9.07 -11.01
CA HIS A 648 -18.24 8.98 -9.60
C HIS A 648 -18.54 10.37 -9.01
N ASN A 649 -19.47 10.38 -8.05
CA ASN A 649 -19.74 11.53 -7.17
C ASN A 649 -20.00 11.03 -5.75
N THR A 650 -19.24 11.54 -4.80
CA THR A 650 -19.23 11.07 -3.40
C THR A 650 -19.36 12.26 -2.47
N ASP A 651 -20.38 12.25 -1.63
CA ASP A 651 -20.59 13.19 -0.54
C ASP A 651 -20.20 12.55 0.79
N ILE A 652 -19.50 13.31 1.61
CA ILE A 652 -19.09 12.91 2.96
C ILE A 652 -19.58 13.95 3.96
N THR A 653 -20.23 13.48 5.01
CA THR A 653 -20.67 14.29 6.14
C THR A 653 -19.80 13.96 7.34
N ASP A 654 -19.47 14.97 8.14
CA ASP A 654 -18.62 14.87 9.33
C ASP A 654 -17.25 14.22 9.03
N TYR A 655 -16.59 14.67 7.95
CA TYR A 655 -15.30 14.16 7.50
C TYR A 655 -14.23 14.27 8.60
N GLN A 656 -13.71 13.14 9.05
CA GLN A 656 -12.70 13.07 10.10
C GLN A 656 -11.33 13.51 9.59
N THR A 657 -10.79 14.59 10.16
CA THR A 657 -9.52 15.17 9.76
C THR A 657 -8.72 15.66 10.96
N ASN A 658 -7.43 15.89 10.76
CA ASN A 658 -6.59 16.51 11.77
C ASN A 658 -6.76 18.03 11.72
N VAL A 659 -6.93 18.63 12.87
CA VAL A 659 -6.83 20.08 13.07
C VAL A 659 -5.69 20.38 14.04
N GLN A 660 -5.13 21.56 13.93
CA GLN A 660 -4.05 22.00 14.79
C GLN A 660 -4.60 22.72 16.01
N SER A 661 -4.07 22.39 17.20
CA SER A 661 -4.42 23.14 18.38
C SER A 661 -3.99 24.61 18.26
N PRO A 662 -4.84 25.58 18.53
CA PRO A 662 -4.49 27.00 18.54
C PRO A 662 -3.56 27.38 19.66
N GLN A 663 -3.34 26.51 20.64
CA GLN A 663 -2.47 26.78 21.79
C GLN A 663 -1.02 26.97 21.38
N LEU A 664 -0.38 28.01 21.94
CA LEU A 664 1.02 28.34 21.68
C LEU A 664 1.96 27.24 22.17
N GLY A 665 3.04 27.02 21.42
CA GLY A 665 4.21 26.30 21.89
C GLY A 665 4.43 24.93 21.31
N VAL A 666 3.43 24.14 21.05
CA VAL A 666 3.58 22.79 20.49
C VAL A 666 2.62 22.58 19.35
N ASN A 667 3.17 22.09 18.21
CA ASN A 667 2.38 21.70 17.05
C ASN A 667 1.65 20.38 17.38
N ARG A 668 0.55 20.47 18.13
CA ARG A 668 -0.29 19.33 18.49
C ARG A 668 -1.55 19.35 17.65
N GLY A 669 -1.68 18.37 16.77
CA GLY A 669 -2.94 18.12 16.10
C GLY A 669 -3.87 17.32 17.01
N TYR A 670 -5.12 17.69 17.05
CA TYR A 670 -6.22 16.85 17.54
C TYR A 670 -7.17 16.56 16.37
N ILE A 671 -8.02 15.59 16.55
CA ILE A 671 -8.97 15.18 15.50
C ILE A 671 -10.26 15.99 15.65
N ALA A 672 -10.81 16.42 14.53
CA ALA A 672 -12.12 17.05 14.44
C ALA A 672 -12.84 16.62 13.15
N ASN A 673 -14.09 17.05 13.00
CA ASN A 673 -14.87 16.81 11.79
C ASN A 673 -14.92 18.09 10.92
N ALA A 674 -14.59 17.98 9.63
CA ALA A 674 -15.05 18.93 8.64
C ALA A 674 -16.51 18.61 8.29
N GLU A 675 -17.38 19.62 8.24
CA GLU A 675 -18.83 19.38 8.19
C GLU A 675 -19.27 18.66 6.92
N LYS A 676 -18.68 19.04 5.75
CA LYS A 676 -19.04 18.41 4.48
C LYS A 676 -17.92 18.46 3.45
N VAL A 677 -17.71 17.33 2.78
CA VAL A 677 -16.76 17.15 1.68
C VAL A 677 -17.50 16.58 0.47
N ASN A 678 -17.12 16.99 -0.75
CA ASN A 678 -17.56 16.38 -2.00
C ASN A 678 -16.36 16.01 -2.86
N VAL A 679 -16.43 14.84 -3.46
CA VAL A 679 -15.42 14.36 -4.41
C VAL A 679 -16.12 13.78 -5.64
N LYS A 680 -15.80 14.33 -6.80
CA LYS A 680 -16.33 13.85 -8.08
C LYS A 680 -15.24 13.74 -9.12
N GLY A 681 -15.43 12.86 -10.08
CA GLY A 681 -14.44 12.65 -11.11
C GLY A 681 -14.79 11.54 -12.10
N PHE A 682 -13.85 11.29 -12.98
CA PHE A 682 -13.94 10.17 -13.92
C PHE A 682 -12.59 9.46 -14.02
N GLU A 683 -12.66 8.19 -14.38
CA GLU A 683 -11.51 7.30 -14.51
C GLU A 683 -11.62 6.50 -15.79
N VAL A 684 -10.46 6.24 -16.38
CA VAL A 684 -10.30 5.40 -17.57
C VAL A 684 -9.20 4.39 -17.29
N ASP A 685 -9.46 3.12 -17.54
CA ASP A 685 -8.47 2.04 -17.49
C ASP A 685 -8.45 1.35 -18.86
N ALA A 686 -7.25 1.17 -19.42
CA ALA A 686 -7.04 0.51 -20.69
C ALA A 686 -5.94 -0.55 -20.60
N ASN A 687 -6.13 -1.67 -21.27
CA ASN A 687 -5.11 -2.71 -21.44
C ASN A 687 -5.27 -3.31 -22.83
N VAL A 688 -4.20 -3.31 -23.62
CA VAL A 688 -4.23 -3.79 -25.00
C VAL A 688 -2.98 -4.60 -25.32
N LYS A 689 -3.18 -5.81 -25.80
CA LYS A 689 -2.15 -6.60 -26.49
C LYS A 689 -2.25 -6.29 -27.97
N ALA A 690 -1.55 -5.23 -28.40
CA ALA A 690 -1.62 -4.70 -29.75
C ALA A 690 -1.07 -5.66 -30.80
N SER A 691 -0.13 -6.54 -30.42
CA SER A 691 0.39 -7.64 -31.23
C SER A 691 1.00 -8.73 -30.36
N GLN A 692 1.57 -9.76 -30.97
CA GLN A 692 2.36 -10.75 -30.25
C GLN A 692 3.66 -10.16 -29.60
N TYR A 693 4.05 -8.97 -30.02
CA TYR A 693 5.28 -8.28 -29.58
C TYR A 693 4.99 -7.15 -28.61
N PHE A 694 3.84 -6.49 -28.72
CA PHE A 694 3.55 -5.26 -27.98
C PHE A 694 2.35 -5.40 -27.06
N THR A 695 2.54 -5.08 -25.80
CA THR A 695 1.46 -4.92 -24.82
C THR A 695 1.53 -3.51 -24.22
N PHE A 696 0.38 -2.83 -24.14
CA PHE A 696 0.26 -1.52 -23.52
C PHE A 696 -0.80 -1.57 -22.42
N TYR A 697 -0.58 -0.79 -21.38
CA TYR A 697 -1.56 -0.56 -20.33
C TYR A 697 -1.50 0.90 -19.91
N GLY A 698 -2.63 1.42 -19.50
CA GLY A 698 -2.70 2.80 -19.04
C GLY A 698 -3.93 3.06 -18.22
N ALA A 699 -3.84 4.05 -17.37
CA ALA A 699 -4.94 4.54 -16.59
C ALA A 699 -4.85 6.06 -16.44
N ALA A 700 -6.01 6.71 -16.38
CA ALA A 700 -6.10 8.14 -16.11
C ALA A 700 -7.24 8.40 -15.13
N ALA A 701 -7.05 9.36 -14.24
CA ALA A 701 -8.04 9.78 -13.26
C ALA A 701 -8.10 11.31 -13.21
N TYR A 702 -9.30 11.86 -13.34
CA TYR A 702 -9.61 13.24 -12.99
C TYR A 702 -10.41 13.25 -11.69
N THR A 703 -9.97 14.05 -10.71
CA THR A 703 -10.58 14.12 -9.39
C THR A 703 -10.71 15.57 -8.95
N ASP A 704 -11.94 16.06 -8.73
CA ASP A 704 -12.23 17.35 -8.10
C ASP A 704 -12.76 17.08 -6.68
N ALA A 705 -11.93 17.38 -5.68
CA ALA A 705 -12.20 17.11 -4.28
C ALA A 705 -12.17 18.43 -3.48
N LYS A 706 -13.27 18.73 -2.78
CA LYS A 706 -13.46 20.02 -2.09
C LYS A 706 -14.09 19.85 -0.72
N TYR A 707 -13.69 20.71 0.20
CA TYR A 707 -14.48 21.03 1.38
C TYR A 707 -15.71 21.84 0.94
N VAL A 708 -16.88 21.23 0.99
CA VAL A 708 -18.14 21.99 0.75
C VAL A 708 -18.37 22.95 1.91
N LYS A 709 -18.09 22.49 3.12
CA LYS A 709 -18.13 23.28 4.34
C LYS A 709 -17.06 22.81 5.32
N PHE A 710 -16.18 23.73 5.74
CA PHE A 710 -15.20 23.53 6.80
C PHE A 710 -14.85 24.85 7.46
N THR A 711 -15.59 25.18 8.52
CA THR A 711 -15.53 26.49 9.18
C THR A 711 -14.42 26.59 10.23
N ASN A 712 -13.96 25.46 10.76
CA ASN A 712 -12.98 25.38 11.86
C ASN A 712 -11.68 24.70 11.39
N ALA A 713 -11.20 25.02 10.18
CA ALA A 713 -9.93 24.51 9.69
C ALA A 713 -8.74 25.20 10.37
N PRO A 714 -7.56 24.54 10.45
CA PRO A 714 -6.34 25.20 10.93
C PRO A 714 -5.96 26.37 10.01
N LEU A 715 -5.25 27.36 10.57
CA LEU A 715 -4.68 28.45 9.78
C LEU A 715 -3.60 27.92 8.83
N PRO A 716 -3.50 28.46 7.58
CA PRO A 716 -2.33 28.24 6.74
C PRO A 716 -1.06 28.70 7.44
N LEU A 717 0.10 28.12 7.07
CA LEU A 717 1.39 28.41 7.72
C LEU A 717 1.68 29.93 7.77
N GLU A 718 1.51 30.63 6.66
CA GLU A 718 1.74 32.08 6.53
C GLU A 718 0.77 32.96 7.37
N GLU A 719 -0.40 32.43 7.72
CA GLU A 719 -1.38 33.13 8.52
C GLU A 719 -1.27 32.80 10.02
N THR A 720 -0.36 31.92 10.40
CA THR A 720 -0.17 31.57 11.82
C THR A 720 0.13 32.83 12.64
N GLY A 721 -0.65 33.04 13.69
CA GLY A 721 -0.56 34.24 14.53
C GLY A 721 -1.46 35.40 14.06
N ALA A 722 -2.29 35.20 13.03
CA ALA A 722 -3.30 36.18 12.65
C ALA A 722 -4.26 36.49 13.80
N THR A 723 -4.78 37.72 13.85
CA THR A 723 -5.79 38.14 14.82
C THR A 723 -7.15 38.33 14.12
N LYS A 724 -8.21 38.00 14.83
CA LYS A 724 -9.58 38.23 14.43
C LYS A 724 -10.31 38.82 15.63
N ASP A 725 -11.00 39.94 15.43
CA ASP A 725 -11.77 40.64 16.47
C ASP A 725 -10.91 40.98 17.72
N GLY A 726 -9.62 41.35 17.50
CA GLY A 726 -8.68 41.68 18.57
C GLY A 726 -8.06 40.49 19.30
N ALA A 727 -8.50 39.27 19.05
CA ALA A 727 -7.93 38.04 19.63
C ALA A 727 -7.15 37.23 18.57
N GLN A 728 -6.26 36.35 18.99
CA GLN A 728 -5.57 35.44 18.08
C GLN A 728 -6.59 34.49 17.43
N ALA A 729 -6.61 34.44 16.08
CA ALA A 729 -7.46 33.52 15.36
C ALA A 729 -7.02 32.08 15.61
N ALA A 730 -7.96 31.24 16.02
CA ALA A 730 -7.73 29.81 16.23
C ALA A 730 -7.94 29.01 14.94
N PHE A 731 -8.95 29.42 14.14
CA PHE A 731 -9.41 28.68 12.96
C PHE A 731 -9.73 29.63 11.81
N LYS A 732 -9.81 29.03 10.62
CA LYS A 732 -10.21 29.71 9.37
C LYS A 732 -11.32 28.94 8.69
N ASP A 733 -12.30 29.65 8.12
CA ASP A 733 -13.26 29.06 7.20
C ASP A 733 -12.59 28.84 5.83
N ILE A 734 -12.48 27.59 5.40
CA ILE A 734 -11.92 27.18 4.12
C ILE A 734 -12.97 26.51 3.22
N SER A 735 -14.25 26.77 3.47
CA SER A 735 -15.34 26.26 2.63
C SER A 735 -15.10 26.62 1.16
N GLY A 736 -15.34 25.65 0.25
CA GLY A 736 -14.99 25.75 -1.17
C GLY A 736 -13.54 25.41 -1.52
N GLY A 737 -12.65 25.31 -0.52
CA GLY A 737 -11.23 24.94 -0.71
C GLY A 737 -11.03 23.49 -1.13
N ARG A 738 -9.88 23.20 -1.76
CA ARG A 738 -9.51 21.85 -2.21
C ARG A 738 -9.05 20.99 -1.02
N LEU A 739 -9.37 19.69 -1.08
CA LEU A 739 -8.76 18.73 -0.16
C LEU A 739 -7.27 18.58 -0.45
N PRO A 740 -6.45 18.43 0.59
CA PRO A 740 -5.01 18.26 0.45
C PRO A 740 -4.65 16.88 -0.11
N GLY A 741 -3.45 16.80 -0.71
CA GLY A 741 -2.88 15.55 -1.22
C GLY A 741 -3.47 15.08 -2.55
N ILE A 742 -4.37 15.84 -3.19
CA ILE A 742 -5.14 15.39 -4.35
C ILE A 742 -4.76 16.19 -5.58
N SER A 743 -4.16 15.51 -6.55
CA SER A 743 -3.97 16.04 -7.90
C SER A 743 -5.26 15.96 -8.68
N LYS A 744 -5.62 17.02 -9.40
CA LYS A 744 -6.80 17.01 -10.27
C LYS A 744 -6.68 15.99 -11.40
N LEU A 745 -5.47 15.82 -11.93
CA LEU A 745 -5.18 14.89 -13.00
C LEU A 745 -4.01 14.01 -12.61
N ALA A 746 -4.18 12.71 -12.71
CA ALA A 746 -3.13 11.72 -12.57
C ALA A 746 -3.27 10.65 -13.65
N GLY A 747 -2.15 10.14 -14.14
CA GLY A 747 -2.15 9.13 -15.20
C GLY A 747 -0.93 8.24 -15.13
N SER A 748 -1.08 7.02 -15.61
CA SER A 748 0.00 6.08 -15.87
C SER A 748 -0.12 5.50 -17.27
N LEU A 749 1.01 5.28 -17.92
CA LEU A 749 1.09 4.62 -19.21
C LEU A 749 2.32 3.73 -19.21
N GLY A 750 2.14 2.47 -19.56
CA GLY A 750 3.23 1.52 -19.69
C GLY A 750 3.13 0.72 -20.98
N GLY A 751 4.28 0.27 -21.46
CA GLY A 751 4.37 -0.61 -22.63
C GLY A 751 5.54 -1.57 -22.50
N GLU A 752 5.32 -2.79 -22.94
CA GLU A 752 6.37 -3.82 -23.06
C GLU A 752 6.44 -4.31 -24.51
N PHE A 753 7.62 -4.24 -25.08
CA PHE A 753 8.00 -4.95 -26.31
C PHE A 753 8.69 -6.26 -25.94
N THR A 754 8.28 -7.35 -26.56
CA THR A 754 8.86 -8.68 -26.32
C THR A 754 9.06 -9.40 -27.65
N THR A 755 10.25 -9.93 -27.91
CA THR A 755 10.53 -10.69 -29.13
C THR A 755 11.24 -11.99 -28.82
N PRO A 756 10.83 -13.12 -29.45
CA PRO A 756 11.54 -14.38 -29.35
C PRO A 756 12.96 -14.22 -29.88
N THR A 757 13.94 -14.77 -29.18
CA THR A 757 15.36 -14.77 -29.58
C THR A 757 16.12 -15.84 -28.81
N ALA A 758 17.39 -16.02 -29.17
CA ALA A 758 18.32 -16.83 -28.40
C ALA A 758 19.47 -15.96 -27.88
N PHE A 759 19.84 -16.14 -26.63
CA PHE A 759 20.98 -15.48 -26.02
C PHE A 759 21.85 -16.48 -25.26
N LEU A 760 23.15 -16.45 -25.49
CA LEU A 760 24.12 -17.39 -24.93
C LEU A 760 23.71 -18.87 -25.14
N GLY A 761 23.23 -19.21 -26.34
CA GLY A 761 22.79 -20.56 -26.70
C GLY A 761 21.49 -21.02 -26.08
N LYS A 762 20.74 -20.14 -25.33
CA LYS A 762 19.46 -20.44 -24.72
C LYS A 762 18.32 -19.73 -25.46
N ALA A 763 17.32 -20.50 -25.88
CA ALA A 763 16.08 -19.94 -26.41
C ALA A 763 15.34 -19.14 -25.32
N GLY A 764 14.67 -18.06 -25.71
CA GLY A 764 13.94 -17.22 -24.78
C GLY A 764 13.33 -16.02 -25.46
N LYS A 765 13.14 -14.95 -24.70
CA LYS A 765 12.59 -13.68 -25.18
C LYS A 765 13.42 -12.51 -24.70
N PHE A 766 13.83 -11.67 -25.62
CA PHE A 766 14.27 -10.32 -25.28
C PHE A 766 13.05 -9.47 -24.96
N PHE A 767 13.17 -8.57 -24.02
CA PHE A 767 12.10 -7.63 -23.69
C PHE A 767 12.67 -6.25 -23.32
N THR A 768 11.88 -5.22 -23.59
CA THR A 768 12.08 -3.87 -23.09
C THR A 768 10.74 -3.29 -22.68
N ALA A 769 10.70 -2.56 -21.56
CA ALA A 769 9.50 -1.91 -21.08
C ALA A 769 9.81 -0.49 -20.61
N LEU A 770 8.85 0.39 -20.83
CA LEU A 770 8.84 1.77 -20.33
C LEU A 770 7.51 2.03 -19.64
N GLU A 771 7.57 2.74 -18.52
CA GLU A 771 6.41 3.14 -17.72
C GLU A 771 6.55 4.60 -17.33
N GLY A 772 5.49 5.37 -17.55
CA GLY A 772 5.39 6.78 -17.16
C GLY A 772 4.26 6.96 -16.16
N PHE A 773 4.50 7.69 -15.08
CA PHE A 773 3.51 8.13 -14.12
C PHE A 773 3.52 9.65 -14.06
N TYR A 774 2.35 10.26 -14.22
CA TYR A 774 2.14 11.71 -14.15
C TYR A 774 1.13 12.05 -13.07
N ARG A 775 1.34 13.16 -12.37
CA ARG A 775 0.33 13.85 -11.57
C ARG A 775 0.46 15.36 -11.67
N SER A 776 -0.69 16.06 -11.70
CA SER A 776 -0.74 17.51 -11.67
C SER A 776 -0.45 18.05 -10.25
N SER A 777 -0.26 19.36 -10.14
CA SER A 777 -0.02 20.04 -8.86
C SER A 777 -1.14 19.81 -7.83
N PHE A 778 -0.76 19.81 -6.54
CA PHE A 778 -1.67 19.61 -5.42
C PHE A 778 -1.18 20.33 -4.17
N SER A 779 -2.11 20.66 -3.26
CA SER A 779 -1.76 21.21 -1.95
C SER A 779 -1.31 20.12 -1.00
N SER A 780 -0.27 20.37 -0.23
CA SER A 780 0.22 19.49 0.84
C SER A 780 -0.23 19.93 2.24
N SER A 781 -1.12 20.91 2.33
CA SER A 781 -1.61 21.45 3.60
C SER A 781 -3.10 21.20 3.78
N PRO A 782 -3.58 20.86 4.99
CA PRO A 782 -5.00 20.78 5.31
C PRO A 782 -5.76 22.07 4.99
N SER A 783 -5.12 23.22 5.15
CA SER A 783 -5.63 24.52 4.74
C SER A 783 -4.85 25.05 3.53
N PRO A 784 -5.51 25.71 2.58
CA PRO A 784 -4.82 26.30 1.45
C PRO A 784 -3.69 27.24 1.89
N SER A 785 -2.48 26.94 1.45
CA SER A 785 -1.28 27.73 1.69
C SER A 785 -0.62 28.07 0.37
N ALA A 786 -0.08 29.29 0.23
CA ALA A 786 0.67 29.69 -0.97
C ALA A 786 2.00 28.92 -1.10
N TYR A 787 2.55 28.41 0.01
CA TYR A 787 3.89 27.81 0.09
C TYR A 787 3.89 26.28 0.13
N LEU A 788 2.81 25.66 0.58
CA LEU A 788 2.74 24.21 0.73
C LEU A 788 2.05 23.55 -0.47
N ASN A 789 2.35 24.04 -1.66
CA ASN A 789 1.90 23.45 -2.93
C ASN A 789 3.05 22.66 -3.56
N ILE A 790 2.74 21.48 -4.04
CA ILE A 790 3.66 20.60 -4.77
C ILE A 790 3.33 20.73 -6.25
N GLU A 791 4.33 21.06 -7.05
CA GLU A 791 4.20 21.11 -8.50
C GLU A 791 3.94 19.73 -9.10
N GLY A 792 3.30 19.71 -10.26
CA GLY A 792 3.09 18.49 -11.02
C GLY A 792 4.42 17.91 -11.51
N TYR A 793 4.49 16.58 -11.57
CA TYR A 793 5.68 15.87 -12.02
C TYR A 793 5.37 14.61 -12.80
N THR A 794 6.38 14.18 -13.57
CA THR A 794 6.37 12.91 -14.29
C THR A 794 7.57 12.06 -13.84
N ILE A 795 7.32 10.80 -13.55
CA ILE A 795 8.36 9.79 -13.29
C ILE A 795 8.34 8.78 -14.43
N VAL A 796 9.52 8.50 -14.98
CA VAL A 796 9.70 7.50 -16.04
C VAL A 796 10.59 6.40 -15.51
N ASN A 797 10.12 5.16 -15.63
CA ASN A 797 10.83 3.94 -15.26
C ASN A 797 11.03 3.08 -16.51
N GLY A 798 12.05 2.23 -16.52
CA GLY A 798 12.27 1.34 -17.64
C GLY A 798 13.07 0.10 -17.26
N ARG A 799 12.96 -0.93 -18.09
CA ARG A 799 13.72 -2.17 -17.95
C ARG A 799 13.99 -2.80 -19.31
N ILE A 800 15.09 -3.50 -19.40
CA ILE A 800 15.52 -4.21 -20.60
C ILE A 800 16.21 -5.50 -20.18
N GLY A 801 15.92 -6.61 -20.85
CA GLY A 801 16.53 -7.88 -20.48
C GLY A 801 16.13 -9.06 -21.33
N PHE A 802 16.44 -10.24 -20.81
CA PHE A 802 16.18 -11.51 -21.44
C PHE A 802 15.50 -12.48 -20.46
N ARG A 803 14.46 -13.17 -20.91
CA ARG A 803 13.77 -14.24 -20.19
C ARG A 803 14.00 -15.54 -20.94
N ALA A 804 14.86 -16.42 -20.43
CA ALA A 804 15.15 -17.72 -21.02
C ALA A 804 13.98 -18.71 -20.80
N ALA A 805 13.80 -19.62 -21.73
CA ALA A 805 12.75 -20.64 -21.66
C ALA A 805 12.89 -21.61 -20.47
N ASN A 806 14.12 -21.75 -19.94
CA ASN A 806 14.41 -22.59 -18.76
C ASN A 806 14.14 -21.91 -17.39
N GLY A 807 13.46 -20.76 -17.39
CA GLY A 807 13.08 -20.05 -16.17
C GLY A 807 14.08 -19.00 -15.69
N LEU A 808 15.28 -18.92 -16.26
CA LEU A 808 16.25 -17.86 -15.93
C LEU A 808 15.85 -16.54 -16.60
N SER A 809 15.88 -15.45 -15.85
CA SER A 809 15.68 -14.09 -16.35
C SER A 809 16.79 -13.18 -15.84
N ALA A 810 17.31 -12.33 -16.72
CA ALA A 810 18.28 -11.31 -16.36
C ALA A 810 17.88 -10.00 -17.01
N PHE A 811 17.85 -8.91 -16.24
CA PHE A 811 17.46 -7.61 -16.77
C PHE A 811 18.10 -6.46 -15.99
N ILE A 812 18.28 -5.36 -16.70
CA ILE A 812 18.67 -4.06 -16.14
C ILE A 812 17.39 -3.24 -15.97
N TRP A 813 17.29 -2.51 -14.89
CA TRP A 813 16.18 -1.62 -14.61
C TRP A 813 16.67 -0.24 -14.17
N GLY A 814 15.85 0.76 -14.42
CA GLY A 814 16.05 2.12 -13.93
C GLY A 814 14.74 2.73 -13.51
N ARG A 815 14.76 3.46 -12.41
CA ARG A 815 13.62 4.23 -11.88
C ARG A 815 13.99 5.70 -11.86
N ASN A 816 12.97 6.55 -12.07
CA ASN A 816 13.18 7.98 -12.23
C ASN A 816 14.31 8.28 -13.23
N LEU A 817 14.22 7.70 -14.44
CA LEU A 817 15.26 7.79 -15.48
C LEU A 817 15.65 9.22 -15.82
N LEU A 818 14.68 10.15 -15.74
CA LEU A 818 14.88 11.57 -16.01
C LEU A 818 15.53 12.30 -14.82
N ASN A 819 15.80 11.63 -13.72
CA ASN A 819 16.33 12.17 -12.46
C ASN A 819 15.54 13.40 -11.98
N LYS A 820 14.20 13.34 -12.09
CA LYS A 820 13.33 14.44 -11.67
C LYS A 820 13.39 14.57 -10.15
N ASP A 821 13.72 15.76 -9.68
CA ASP A 821 13.55 16.15 -8.29
C ASP A 821 12.09 16.53 -8.04
N TYR A 822 11.50 15.99 -6.97
CA TYR A 822 10.12 16.27 -6.60
C TYR A 822 9.88 16.06 -5.10
N PHE A 823 8.85 16.72 -4.60
CA PHE A 823 8.36 16.53 -3.24
C PHE A 823 7.24 15.47 -3.22
N GLU A 824 7.31 14.58 -2.24
CA GLU A 824 6.20 13.67 -1.92
C GLU A 824 5.21 14.36 -0.97
N GLN A 825 5.72 15.14 -0.01
CA GLN A 825 4.94 15.88 0.97
C GLN A 825 5.70 17.12 1.44
N LEU A 826 4.97 18.20 1.72
CA LEU A 826 5.42 19.37 2.45
C LEU A 826 4.63 19.48 3.74
N LEU A 827 5.27 19.82 4.84
CA LEU A 827 4.63 19.92 6.16
C LEU A 827 5.23 21.04 6.98
N PRO A 828 4.40 21.78 7.77
CA PRO A 828 4.92 22.78 8.71
C PRO A 828 5.80 22.11 9.76
N ALA A 829 6.90 22.74 10.10
CA ALA A 829 7.77 22.29 11.18
C ALA A 829 7.17 22.60 12.56
N GLY A 830 7.70 21.95 13.59
CA GLY A 830 7.33 22.18 14.98
C GLY A 830 7.51 23.64 15.38
N GLY A 831 6.68 24.10 16.33
CA GLY A 831 6.73 25.48 16.83
C GLY A 831 6.08 26.53 15.93
N ASN A 832 5.65 26.20 14.70
CA ASN A 832 4.97 27.11 13.76
C ASN A 832 5.70 28.47 13.59
N ALA A 833 7.04 28.45 13.54
CA ALA A 833 7.85 29.65 13.41
C ALA A 833 7.96 30.14 11.95
N GLY A 834 7.42 29.39 11.00
CA GLY A 834 7.39 29.71 9.56
C GLY A 834 8.27 28.81 8.70
N HIS A 835 9.17 28.01 9.26
CA HIS A 835 9.88 27.03 8.47
C HIS A 835 9.00 25.78 8.21
N TYR A 836 9.24 25.13 7.08
CA TYR A 836 8.54 23.92 6.66
C TYR A 836 9.51 22.92 6.03
N ALA A 837 9.19 21.67 6.13
CA ALA A 837 10.03 20.57 5.68
C ALA A 837 9.38 19.75 4.59
N ALA A 838 10.18 18.97 3.89
CA ALA A 838 9.79 18.12 2.79
C ALA A 838 10.14 16.66 3.03
N VAL A 839 9.24 15.78 2.63
CA VAL A 839 9.55 14.40 2.26
C VAL A 839 9.94 14.42 0.78
N LEU A 840 11.17 14.04 0.48
CA LEU A 840 11.69 14.05 -0.89
C LEU A 840 11.36 12.75 -1.62
N GLY A 841 11.08 12.85 -2.92
CA GLY A 841 11.05 11.71 -3.81
C GLY A 841 12.44 11.09 -3.99
N ASP A 842 12.48 9.82 -4.39
CA ASP A 842 13.73 9.12 -4.67
C ASP A 842 14.43 9.71 -5.91
N GLN A 843 15.75 9.85 -5.83
CA GLN A 843 16.62 10.14 -6.97
C GLN A 843 16.59 8.95 -7.96
N ARG A 844 17.22 9.13 -9.12
CA ARG A 844 17.37 8.05 -10.09
C ARG A 844 18.08 6.85 -9.47
N THR A 845 17.40 5.71 -9.48
CA THR A 845 17.98 4.42 -9.09
C THR A 845 18.03 3.51 -10.28
N TYR A 846 19.06 2.67 -10.38
CA TYR A 846 19.23 1.68 -11.42
C TYR A 846 19.97 0.46 -10.88
N GLY A 847 19.77 -0.66 -11.54
CA GLY A 847 20.40 -1.90 -11.11
C GLY A 847 20.16 -3.04 -12.08
N VAL A 848 20.63 -4.20 -11.68
CA VAL A 848 20.50 -5.47 -12.39
C VAL A 848 19.77 -6.47 -11.50
N THR A 849 18.93 -7.30 -12.11
CA THR A 849 18.21 -8.38 -11.43
C THR A 849 18.46 -9.69 -12.16
N LEU A 850 18.75 -10.72 -11.38
CA LEU A 850 18.74 -12.12 -11.80
C LEU A 850 17.59 -12.82 -11.11
N ARG A 851 16.74 -13.52 -11.89
CA ARG A 851 15.59 -14.28 -11.38
C ARG A 851 15.62 -15.69 -12.00
N TYR A 852 15.36 -16.68 -11.17
CA TYR A 852 15.18 -18.06 -11.61
C TYR A 852 13.87 -18.62 -11.08
N SER A 853 13.02 -19.14 -11.97
CA SER A 853 11.73 -19.76 -11.62
C SER A 853 11.70 -21.19 -12.17
N PHE A 854 11.22 -22.14 -11.39
CA PHE A 854 11.18 -23.57 -11.73
C PHE A 854 9.88 -24.23 -11.29
#